data_c54a1198c705c8ab0c858726830f13e5
#
_entry.id   c54a1198c705c8ab0c858726830f13e5
#
_cell.length_a   1.000
_cell.length_b   1.000
_cell.length_c   1.000
_cell.angle_alpha   90.00
_cell.angle_beta   90.00
_cell.angle_gamma   90.00
#
_symmetry.space_group_name_H-M   'P 1'
#
loop_
_entity.id
_entity.type
_entity.pdbx_description
1 polymer ?
#
loop_
_entity_poly.entity_id
_entity_poly.type
_entity_poly.pdbx_seq_one_letter_code
_entity_poly.pdbx_strand_id
1 'polypeptide(L)'
;MAIQVRKKRRADNSAAEYRKMLADWLESYREVVSGKFLASDFLAAVTVAAVALPLNLALAVASGLPPIAGLVAGAIGGILAGLFGGSRLQVTGPAAALNVMVLAIATDFGATGVAAAAMVIGLIQVALGAFRTGRVAKLVPESVLAGFTTGVGLKLLDSQIPEVLGFDYKVIELAQMMHRPAWLHHVSWGAVVCGLGVAFFVTSLRSYKRFPAAIVGLATVTFIALYLKWDVEKVGAVPSKLPRIGLPVLPDERWLDLIVRTVPLALLASVESLLSARAVDRMVDAKTPHNPDVELFGQGIANIGVGLMSGMPVSGVIVRSGVNAQSGGKTRLASVLHGVFLLLAVFYLSKVLAEVPLAALAGLLCVVGFRLVEVKALLHMVRTERIEAAAFVFTAAGTVSGHLMTGLVGGLVLHTVHRFIHRHENAASALSEQEKKEGVRAVLSKAHASARKPLHQIGESPEYHAWLRQIRERGSRARTAFVHNQASVIGKVVLGEHVHIAAGSSVRADEGSPFFIGDNSNIQDGVVIHALKDRKVVVGGEDWAVFVGRNVSMAHDALVHGPCYIGDDTFVGFKAVVHDSVVGSHCYIGIGAVVVGVEIPDGRFVPHGRIVDSADAVAQLPLVSDAHREFNEDVVEVNRGLATAYHR
;
A
#
# COMPACT_ATOMS: atom_id res chain seq x y z
N MET A 1 14.83 40.28 12.63
CA MET A 1 15.88 39.59 11.87
C MET A 1 15.67 38.06 11.81
N ALA A 2 15.46 37.34 12.93
CA ALA A 2 15.26 35.88 12.95
C ALA A 2 14.04 35.39 12.14
N ILE A 3 12.92 36.14 12.15
CA ILE A 3 11.70 35.79 11.41
C ILE A 3 11.91 35.94 9.90
N GLN A 4 12.64 36.93 9.44
CA GLN A 4 12.97 37.13 8.02
C GLN A 4 13.94 36.06 7.52
N VAL A 5 14.92 35.64 8.31
CA VAL A 5 15.86 34.56 7.98
C VAL A 5 15.12 33.20 7.90
N ARG A 6 14.15 32.94 8.83
CA ARG A 6 13.29 31.75 8.77
C ARG A 6 12.37 31.74 7.53
N LYS A 7 11.79 32.89 7.16
CA LYS A 7 10.97 33.02 5.93
C LYS A 7 11.81 32.80 4.68
N LYS A 8 13.02 33.37 4.61
CA LYS A 8 13.93 33.19 3.47
C LYS A 8 14.40 31.74 3.34
N ARG A 9 14.83 31.07 4.44
CA ARG A 9 15.16 29.64 4.42
C ARG A 9 13.99 28.73 4.03
N ARG A 10 12.76 29.06 4.44
CA ARG A 10 11.57 28.32 3.99
C ARG A 10 11.29 28.51 2.50
N ALA A 11 11.46 29.72 1.97
CA ALA A 11 11.31 30.02 0.55
C ALA A 11 12.39 29.35 -0.30
N ASP A 12 13.64 29.37 0.14
CA ASP A 12 14.76 28.72 -0.56
C ASP A 12 14.63 27.19 -0.57
N ASN A 13 14.22 26.59 0.55
CA ASN A 13 13.93 25.14 0.62
C ASN A 13 12.74 24.76 -0.29
N SER A 14 11.69 25.58 -0.33
CA SER A 14 10.55 25.32 -1.20
C SER A 14 10.93 25.40 -2.68
N ALA A 15 11.76 26.37 -3.08
CA ALA A 15 12.23 26.49 -4.46
C ALA A 15 13.14 25.32 -4.88
N ALA A 16 14.00 24.84 -3.98
CA ALA A 16 14.83 23.66 -4.23
C ALA A 16 14.00 22.39 -4.40
N GLU A 17 12.96 22.20 -3.57
CA GLU A 17 12.02 21.08 -3.71
C GLU A 17 11.23 21.14 -5.02
N TYR A 18 10.79 22.34 -5.48
CA TYR A 18 10.13 22.48 -6.78
C TYR A 18 11.06 22.13 -7.95
N ARG A 19 12.32 22.58 -7.90
CA ARG A 19 13.30 22.22 -8.92
C ARG A 19 13.56 20.72 -8.98
N LYS A 20 13.68 20.05 -7.82
CA LYS A 20 13.83 18.60 -7.75
C LYS A 20 12.60 17.88 -8.31
N MET A 21 11.40 18.29 -7.89
CA MET A 21 10.15 17.75 -8.38
C MET A 21 10.00 17.85 -9.91
N LEU A 22 10.35 19.02 -10.47
CA LEU A 22 10.32 19.23 -11.93
C LEU A 22 11.41 18.40 -12.63
N ALA A 23 12.58 18.26 -12.04
CA ALA A 23 13.65 17.43 -12.57
C ALA A 23 13.24 15.95 -12.62
N ASP A 24 12.70 15.40 -11.53
CA ASP A 24 12.22 14.01 -11.45
C ASP A 24 11.07 13.75 -12.46
N TRP A 25 10.18 14.74 -12.62
CA TRP A 25 9.11 14.67 -13.61
C TRP A 25 9.64 14.67 -15.03
N LEU A 26 10.56 15.58 -15.38
CA LEU A 26 11.23 15.64 -16.69
C LEU A 26 12.06 14.38 -16.98
N GLU A 27 12.74 13.82 -15.98
CA GLU A 27 13.49 12.57 -16.13
C GLU A 27 12.57 11.41 -16.54
N SER A 28 11.35 11.33 -15.98
CA SER A 28 10.38 10.32 -16.37
C SER A 28 9.97 10.39 -17.85
N TYR A 29 10.06 11.57 -18.50
CA TYR A 29 9.83 11.71 -19.95
C TYR A 29 11.04 11.30 -20.78
N ARG A 30 12.26 11.49 -20.27
CA ARG A 30 13.47 10.99 -20.95
C ARG A 30 13.44 9.48 -21.11
N GLU A 31 12.91 8.75 -20.13
CA GLU A 31 12.70 7.31 -20.22
C GLU A 31 11.73 6.94 -21.35
N VAL A 32 10.65 7.71 -21.53
CA VAL A 32 9.70 7.52 -22.63
C VAL A 32 10.36 7.77 -23.97
N VAL A 33 11.06 8.91 -24.12
CA VAL A 33 11.71 9.31 -25.38
C VAL A 33 12.84 8.35 -25.77
N SER A 34 13.49 7.73 -24.79
CA SER A 34 14.54 6.73 -25.07
C SER A 34 14.06 5.52 -25.89
N GLY A 35 12.76 5.27 -25.93
CA GLY A 35 12.14 4.13 -26.63
C GLY A 35 12.46 2.76 -26.04
N LYS A 36 13.30 2.69 -24.99
CA LYS A 36 13.79 1.44 -24.40
C LYS A 36 12.68 0.48 -23.95
N PHE A 37 11.55 1.03 -23.49
CA PHE A 37 10.44 0.26 -22.94
C PHE A 37 9.18 0.26 -23.81
N LEU A 38 9.29 0.74 -25.05
CA LEU A 38 8.14 0.91 -25.96
C LEU A 38 7.31 -0.37 -26.13
N ALA A 39 7.94 -1.51 -26.38
CA ALA A 39 7.23 -2.77 -26.59
C ALA A 39 6.51 -3.26 -25.31
N SER A 40 7.15 -3.11 -24.14
CA SER A 40 6.53 -3.50 -22.87
C SER A 40 5.38 -2.58 -22.50
N ASP A 41 5.52 -1.28 -22.70
CA ASP A 41 4.47 -0.28 -22.42
C ASP A 41 3.29 -0.43 -23.40
N PHE A 42 3.56 -0.73 -24.67
CA PHE A 42 2.52 -1.03 -25.66
C PHE A 42 1.68 -2.25 -25.27
N LEU A 43 2.34 -3.36 -24.92
CA LEU A 43 1.64 -4.59 -24.51
C LEU A 43 0.83 -4.39 -23.23
N ALA A 44 1.42 -3.70 -22.26
CA ALA A 44 0.73 -3.34 -21.03
C ALA A 44 -0.50 -2.45 -21.31
N ALA A 45 -0.35 -1.44 -22.17
CA ALA A 45 -1.44 -0.53 -22.56
C ALA A 45 -2.60 -1.26 -23.23
N VAL A 46 -2.32 -2.19 -24.16
CA VAL A 46 -3.35 -3.04 -24.78
C VAL A 46 -4.09 -3.86 -23.73
N THR A 47 -3.35 -4.50 -22.82
CA THR A 47 -3.95 -5.31 -21.75
C THR A 47 -4.82 -4.47 -20.81
N VAL A 48 -4.34 -3.28 -20.43
CA VAL A 48 -5.11 -2.34 -19.60
C VAL A 48 -6.35 -1.85 -20.33
N ALA A 49 -6.25 -1.47 -21.61
CA ALA A 49 -7.39 -1.01 -22.41
C ALA A 49 -8.47 -2.10 -22.55
N ALA A 50 -8.04 -3.36 -22.73
CA ALA A 50 -8.95 -4.50 -22.81
C ALA A 50 -9.74 -4.72 -21.50
N VAL A 51 -9.16 -4.43 -20.33
CA VAL A 51 -9.86 -4.47 -19.03
C VAL A 51 -10.68 -3.21 -18.81
N ALA A 52 -10.17 -2.05 -19.21
CA ALA A 52 -10.80 -0.75 -18.95
C ALA A 52 -12.05 -0.51 -19.81
N LEU A 53 -12.06 -0.98 -21.05
CA LEU A 53 -13.14 -0.75 -22.00
C LEU A 53 -14.52 -1.20 -21.47
N PRO A 54 -14.72 -2.47 -21.06
CA PRO A 54 -16.00 -2.93 -20.53
C PRO A 54 -16.36 -2.26 -19.21
N LEU A 55 -15.39 -2.01 -18.34
CA LEU A 55 -15.63 -1.36 -17.06
C LEU A 55 -16.04 0.11 -17.20
N ASN A 56 -15.46 0.85 -18.13
CA ASN A 56 -15.83 2.24 -18.39
C ASN A 56 -17.27 2.33 -18.91
N LEU A 57 -17.61 1.42 -19.82
CA LEU A 57 -18.96 1.33 -20.38
C LEU A 57 -19.98 1.00 -19.28
N ALA A 58 -19.70 -0.04 -18.51
CA ALA A 58 -20.57 -0.52 -17.43
C ALA A 58 -20.79 0.57 -16.36
N LEU A 59 -19.73 1.25 -15.92
CA LEU A 59 -19.83 2.31 -14.90
C LEU A 59 -20.62 3.53 -15.39
N ALA A 60 -20.50 3.92 -16.67
CA ALA A 60 -21.32 5.00 -17.21
C ALA A 60 -22.80 4.63 -17.19
N VAL A 61 -23.14 3.44 -17.68
CA VAL A 61 -24.52 2.93 -17.70
C VAL A 61 -25.07 2.84 -16.27
N ALA A 62 -24.32 2.23 -15.35
CA ALA A 62 -24.70 2.11 -13.95
C ALA A 62 -24.82 3.46 -13.21
N SER A 63 -24.22 4.53 -13.74
CA SER A 63 -24.40 5.90 -13.25
C SER A 63 -25.55 6.65 -13.94
N GLY A 64 -26.37 5.98 -14.75
CA GLY A 64 -27.44 6.60 -15.51
C GLY A 64 -26.97 7.55 -16.63
N LEU A 65 -25.72 7.39 -17.08
CA LEU A 65 -25.08 8.23 -18.07
C LEU A 65 -25.04 7.52 -19.44
N PRO A 66 -24.98 8.29 -20.54
CA PRO A 66 -24.70 7.70 -21.84
C PRO A 66 -23.38 6.92 -21.83
N PRO A 67 -23.31 5.75 -22.49
CA PRO A 67 -22.10 4.91 -22.51
C PRO A 67 -20.83 5.63 -22.94
N ILE A 68 -20.95 6.60 -23.85
CA ILE A 68 -19.84 7.43 -24.34
C ILE A 68 -19.17 8.24 -23.22
N ALA A 69 -19.92 8.66 -22.18
CA ALA A 69 -19.35 9.42 -21.07
C ALA A 69 -18.27 8.65 -20.30
N GLY A 70 -18.45 7.34 -20.11
CA GLY A 70 -17.47 6.48 -19.48
C GLY A 70 -16.24 6.22 -20.37
N LEU A 71 -16.46 6.04 -21.67
CA LEU A 71 -15.38 5.84 -22.63
C LEU A 71 -14.51 7.09 -22.76
N VAL A 72 -15.11 8.27 -22.86
CA VAL A 72 -14.43 9.57 -22.88
C VAL A 72 -13.67 9.77 -21.57
N ALA A 73 -14.29 9.49 -20.45
CA ALA A 73 -13.66 9.61 -19.13
C ALA A 73 -12.40 8.73 -19.02
N GLY A 74 -12.48 7.47 -19.43
CA GLY A 74 -11.33 6.58 -19.42
C GLY A 74 -10.23 6.98 -20.39
N ALA A 75 -10.60 7.43 -21.59
CA ALA A 75 -9.67 7.83 -22.63
C ALA A 75 -8.96 9.14 -22.29
N ILE A 76 -9.72 10.23 -22.11
CA ILE A 76 -9.17 11.57 -21.86
C ILE A 76 -8.53 11.62 -20.47
N GLY A 77 -9.20 11.05 -19.44
CA GLY A 77 -8.67 10.94 -18.09
C GLY A 77 -7.35 10.17 -18.07
N GLY A 78 -7.27 9.02 -18.75
CA GLY A 78 -6.06 8.20 -18.86
C GLY A 78 -4.91 8.93 -19.55
N ILE A 79 -5.18 9.63 -20.67
CA ILE A 79 -4.17 10.41 -21.40
C ILE A 79 -3.65 11.56 -20.53
N LEU A 80 -4.55 12.40 -20.01
CA LEU A 80 -4.15 13.61 -19.29
C LEU A 80 -3.50 13.30 -17.96
N ALA A 81 -4.03 12.35 -17.16
CA ALA A 81 -3.39 11.93 -15.92
C ALA A 81 -2.04 11.23 -16.19
N GLY A 82 -1.94 10.43 -17.23
CA GLY A 82 -0.68 9.81 -17.66
C GLY A 82 0.38 10.86 -18.05
N LEU A 83 -0.04 11.94 -18.71
CA LEU A 83 0.87 13.04 -19.08
C LEU A 83 1.24 13.91 -17.88
N PHE A 84 0.30 14.33 -17.05
CA PHE A 84 0.52 15.36 -16.02
C PHE A 84 0.65 14.81 -14.59
N GLY A 85 0.34 13.52 -14.36
CA GLY A 85 0.39 12.89 -13.04
C GLY A 85 1.79 12.66 -12.49
N GLY A 86 1.88 12.47 -11.19
CA GLY A 86 3.12 12.18 -10.45
C GLY A 86 3.51 10.71 -10.45
N SER A 87 2.58 9.80 -10.69
CA SER A 87 2.82 8.37 -10.75
C SER A 87 3.15 7.93 -12.19
N ARG A 88 4.15 7.05 -12.33
CA ARG A 88 4.60 6.57 -13.64
C ARG A 88 3.67 5.52 -14.24
N LEU A 89 3.06 4.69 -13.40
CA LEU A 89 2.32 3.50 -13.84
C LEU A 89 0.84 3.52 -13.46
N GLN A 90 0.38 4.58 -12.82
CA GLN A 90 -1.02 4.70 -12.47
C GLN A 90 -1.89 4.84 -13.71
N VAL A 91 -3.03 4.16 -13.68
CA VAL A 91 -4.05 4.23 -14.72
C VAL A 91 -5.28 4.92 -14.15
N THR A 92 -5.69 5.99 -14.82
CA THR A 92 -6.84 6.82 -14.43
C THR A 92 -8.04 6.51 -15.32
N GLY A 93 -9.22 6.55 -14.72
CA GLY A 93 -10.49 6.38 -15.41
C GLY A 93 -11.66 6.35 -14.43
N PRO A 94 -12.89 6.10 -14.90
CA PRO A 94 -14.05 5.91 -14.05
C PRO A 94 -13.80 4.85 -12.98
N ALA A 95 -14.17 5.15 -11.73
CA ALA A 95 -13.95 4.27 -10.60
C ALA A 95 -15.27 3.83 -9.97
N ALA A 96 -15.38 2.55 -9.63
CA ALA A 96 -16.58 2.00 -9.01
C ALA A 96 -16.90 2.66 -7.66
N ALA A 97 -15.87 3.06 -6.90
CA ALA A 97 -16.03 3.76 -5.63
C ALA A 97 -16.74 5.12 -5.76
N LEU A 98 -16.63 5.77 -6.91
CA LEU A 98 -17.29 7.06 -7.19
C LEU A 98 -18.72 6.89 -7.72
N ASN A 99 -19.09 5.70 -8.18
CA ASN A 99 -20.29 5.46 -8.99
C ASN A 99 -21.58 5.91 -8.30
N VAL A 100 -21.73 5.58 -7.02
CA VAL A 100 -22.96 5.91 -6.25
C VAL A 100 -23.16 7.42 -6.15
N MET A 101 -22.08 8.18 -5.93
CA MET A 101 -22.16 9.65 -5.87
C MET A 101 -22.38 10.27 -7.24
N VAL A 102 -21.77 9.69 -8.28
CA VAL A 102 -21.98 10.12 -9.66
C VAL A 102 -23.43 9.86 -10.09
N LEU A 103 -24.00 8.71 -9.74
CA LEU A 103 -25.41 8.39 -9.98
C LEU A 103 -26.34 9.41 -9.29
N ALA A 104 -26.09 9.75 -8.02
CA ALA A 104 -26.89 10.75 -7.31
C ALA A 104 -26.85 12.12 -8.02
N ILE A 105 -25.65 12.56 -8.48
CA ILE A 105 -25.54 13.81 -9.25
C ILE A 105 -26.23 13.68 -10.61
N ALA A 106 -26.11 12.53 -11.28
CA ALA A 106 -26.76 12.30 -12.56
C ALA A 106 -28.29 12.33 -12.46
N THR A 107 -28.83 11.78 -11.38
CA THR A 107 -30.28 11.76 -11.11
C THR A 107 -30.81 13.18 -10.89
N ASP A 108 -30.10 14.02 -10.12
CA ASP A 108 -30.59 15.34 -9.72
C ASP A 108 -30.23 16.46 -10.71
N PHE A 109 -29.11 16.33 -11.44
CA PHE A 109 -28.56 17.38 -12.30
C PHE A 109 -28.33 16.94 -13.76
N GLY A 110 -28.63 15.68 -14.08
CA GLY A 110 -28.40 15.11 -15.42
C GLY A 110 -26.93 14.94 -15.81
N ALA A 111 -26.69 14.54 -17.05
CA ALA A 111 -25.34 14.30 -17.56
C ALA A 111 -24.47 15.57 -17.61
N THR A 112 -25.07 16.73 -17.87
CA THR A 112 -24.38 18.03 -17.89
C THR A 112 -23.93 18.45 -16.49
N GLY A 113 -24.73 18.16 -15.46
CA GLY A 113 -24.36 18.35 -14.05
C GLY A 113 -23.19 17.47 -13.64
N VAL A 114 -23.12 16.22 -14.12
CA VAL A 114 -21.99 15.32 -13.87
C VAL A 114 -20.70 15.84 -14.53
N ALA A 115 -20.79 16.36 -15.76
CA ALA A 115 -19.66 16.99 -16.44
C ALA A 115 -19.16 18.24 -15.69
N ALA A 116 -20.08 19.07 -15.19
CA ALA A 116 -19.75 20.23 -14.36
C ALA A 116 -19.10 19.79 -13.03
N ALA A 117 -19.61 18.74 -12.38
CA ALA A 117 -19.01 18.15 -11.19
C ALA A 117 -17.58 17.65 -11.46
N ALA A 118 -17.32 17.00 -12.60
CA ALA A 118 -15.97 16.59 -12.98
C ALA A 118 -15.01 17.79 -13.06
N MET A 119 -15.44 18.92 -13.63
CA MET A 119 -14.63 20.15 -13.65
C MET A 119 -14.39 20.72 -12.25
N VAL A 120 -15.40 20.76 -11.40
CA VAL A 120 -15.26 21.22 -10.00
C VAL A 120 -14.29 20.33 -9.23
N ILE A 121 -14.39 18.99 -9.38
CA ILE A 121 -13.41 18.04 -8.83
C ILE A 121 -12.01 18.40 -9.31
N GLY A 122 -11.86 18.60 -10.60
CA GLY A 122 -10.58 18.92 -11.21
C GLY A 122 -9.99 20.22 -10.66
N LEU A 123 -10.78 21.27 -10.51
CA LEU A 123 -10.33 22.53 -9.91
C LEU A 123 -9.90 22.36 -8.44
N ILE A 124 -10.66 21.59 -7.65
CA ILE A 124 -10.31 21.27 -6.26
C ILE A 124 -8.98 20.49 -6.22
N GLN A 125 -8.81 19.47 -7.07
CA GLN A 125 -7.59 18.65 -7.10
C GLN A 125 -6.38 19.46 -7.57
N VAL A 126 -6.52 20.34 -8.56
CA VAL A 126 -5.46 21.28 -8.97
C VAL A 126 -5.06 22.18 -7.79
N ALA A 127 -6.04 22.75 -7.08
CA ALA A 127 -5.78 23.56 -5.90
C ALA A 127 -5.06 22.75 -4.81
N LEU A 128 -5.55 21.52 -4.48
CA LEU A 128 -4.91 20.65 -3.50
C LEU A 128 -3.46 20.31 -3.86
N GLY A 129 -3.18 20.03 -5.14
CA GLY A 129 -1.83 19.80 -5.65
C GLY A 129 -0.95 21.04 -5.57
N ALA A 130 -1.46 22.19 -6.01
CA ALA A 130 -0.74 23.48 -6.00
C ALA A 130 -0.41 23.95 -4.58
N PHE A 131 -1.34 23.77 -3.61
CA PHE A 131 -1.12 24.09 -2.20
C PHE A 131 -0.36 23.01 -1.43
N ARG A 132 0.12 21.96 -2.10
CA ARG A 132 0.91 20.86 -1.51
C ARG A 132 0.18 20.13 -0.37
N THR A 133 -1.08 19.90 -0.54
CA THR A 133 -1.92 19.23 0.45
C THR A 133 -2.04 17.72 0.22
N GLY A 134 -1.26 17.11 -0.66
CA GLY A 134 -1.26 15.66 -0.94
C GLY A 134 -1.07 14.77 0.30
N ARG A 135 -0.58 15.36 1.40
CA ARG A 135 -0.55 14.70 2.72
C ARG A 135 -1.92 14.51 3.36
N VAL A 136 -2.96 15.23 2.90
CA VAL A 136 -4.34 15.15 3.42
C VAL A 136 -4.93 13.75 3.24
N ALA A 137 -4.50 13.00 2.24
CA ALA A 137 -4.90 11.59 2.08
C ALA A 137 -4.56 10.69 3.29
N LYS A 138 -3.66 11.14 4.18
CA LYS A 138 -3.36 10.45 5.44
C LYS A 138 -4.39 10.70 6.54
N LEU A 139 -5.30 11.64 6.34
CA LEU A 139 -6.31 12.01 7.35
C LEU A 139 -7.54 11.11 7.30
N VAL A 140 -7.78 10.41 6.20
CA VAL A 140 -8.90 9.47 6.10
C VAL A 140 -8.48 8.13 6.72
N PRO A 141 -9.15 7.69 7.80
CA PRO A 141 -8.86 6.41 8.47
C PRO A 141 -9.16 5.22 7.55
N GLU A 142 -8.39 4.15 7.69
CA GLU A 142 -8.60 2.92 6.91
C GLU A 142 -9.98 2.30 7.16
N SER A 143 -10.48 2.35 8.40
CA SER A 143 -11.81 1.86 8.77
C SER A 143 -12.94 2.58 8.02
N VAL A 144 -12.86 3.92 7.93
CA VAL A 144 -13.83 4.74 7.21
C VAL A 144 -13.77 4.47 5.71
N LEU A 145 -12.56 4.36 5.15
CA LEU A 145 -12.36 4.05 3.74
C LEU A 145 -12.85 2.65 3.39
N ALA A 146 -12.49 1.64 4.19
CA ALA A 146 -12.93 0.26 3.98
C ALA A 146 -14.46 0.10 4.17
N GLY A 147 -15.04 0.83 5.14
CA GLY A 147 -16.50 0.91 5.32
C GLY A 147 -17.18 1.53 4.10
N PHE A 148 -16.63 2.63 3.58
CA PHE A 148 -17.15 3.29 2.39
C PHE A 148 -17.08 2.38 1.15
N THR A 149 -15.90 1.77 0.87
CA THR A 149 -15.74 0.86 -0.28
C THR A 149 -16.67 -0.35 -0.19
N THR A 150 -16.86 -0.91 1.02
CA THR A 150 -17.83 -1.98 1.28
C THR A 150 -19.26 -1.52 1.00
N GLY A 151 -19.65 -0.34 1.50
CA GLY A 151 -20.97 0.23 1.24
C GLY A 151 -21.24 0.46 -0.25
N VAL A 152 -20.25 0.98 -0.98
CA VAL A 152 -20.32 1.11 -2.45
C VAL A 152 -20.48 -0.24 -3.12
N GLY A 153 -19.70 -1.25 -2.70
CA GLY A 153 -19.80 -2.61 -3.22
C GLY A 153 -21.20 -3.19 -3.04
N LEU A 154 -21.78 -3.05 -1.85
CA LEU A 154 -23.14 -3.50 -1.53
C LEU A 154 -24.19 -2.74 -2.35
N LYS A 155 -24.07 -1.41 -2.46
CA LYS A 155 -25.00 -0.59 -3.26
C LYS A 155 -24.92 -0.90 -4.75
N LEU A 156 -23.70 -1.22 -5.24
CA LEU A 156 -23.51 -1.67 -6.61
C LEU A 156 -24.19 -3.02 -6.85
N LEU A 157 -24.10 -3.96 -5.92
CA LEU A 157 -24.82 -5.23 -5.99
C LEU A 157 -26.34 -5.01 -5.97
N ASP A 158 -26.83 -4.15 -5.06
CA ASP A 158 -28.23 -3.81 -4.94
C ASP A 158 -28.82 -3.29 -6.27
N SER A 159 -28.07 -2.47 -7.00
CA SER A 159 -28.50 -1.91 -8.28
C SER A 159 -28.29 -2.84 -9.48
N GLN A 160 -27.29 -3.73 -9.45
CA GLN A 160 -26.92 -4.53 -10.62
C GLN A 160 -27.53 -5.94 -10.63
N ILE A 161 -27.90 -6.50 -9.49
CA ILE A 161 -28.57 -7.83 -9.44
C ILE A 161 -29.92 -7.81 -10.18
N PRO A 162 -30.80 -6.79 -10.03
CA PRO A 162 -32.03 -6.71 -10.83
C PRO A 162 -31.77 -6.69 -12.33
N GLU A 163 -30.74 -5.98 -12.79
CA GLU A 163 -30.35 -5.91 -14.20
C GLU A 163 -29.86 -7.26 -14.74
N VAL A 164 -29.08 -8.02 -13.94
CA VAL A 164 -28.69 -9.41 -14.27
C VAL A 164 -29.94 -10.30 -14.45
N LEU A 165 -30.99 -10.04 -13.68
CA LEU A 165 -32.25 -10.76 -13.76
C LEU A 165 -33.15 -10.28 -14.92
N GLY A 166 -32.77 -9.22 -15.62
CA GLY A 166 -33.48 -8.65 -16.77
C GLY A 166 -34.55 -7.64 -16.42
N PHE A 167 -34.47 -7.03 -15.24
CA PHE A 167 -35.32 -5.90 -14.87
C PHE A 167 -34.70 -4.59 -15.34
N ASP A 168 -35.49 -3.63 -15.74
CA ASP A 168 -35.02 -2.30 -16.11
C ASP A 168 -34.36 -1.61 -14.90
N TYR A 169 -33.02 -1.45 -14.97
CA TYR A 169 -32.19 -0.93 -13.89
C TYR A 169 -32.51 0.52 -13.50
N LYS A 170 -33.15 1.28 -14.39
CA LYS A 170 -33.46 2.70 -14.11
C LYS A 170 -34.49 2.91 -13.01
N VAL A 171 -35.19 1.86 -12.59
CA VAL A 171 -36.40 1.98 -11.78
C VAL A 171 -36.38 1.15 -10.50
N ILE A 172 -35.54 0.11 -10.35
CA ILE A 172 -35.76 -0.90 -9.31
C ILE A 172 -34.47 -1.25 -8.56
N GLU A 173 -34.43 -0.99 -7.26
CA GLU A 173 -33.49 -1.60 -6.32
C GLU A 173 -33.90 -3.03 -5.98
N LEU A 174 -32.95 -3.88 -5.56
CA LEU A 174 -33.19 -5.29 -5.23
C LEU A 174 -34.34 -5.48 -4.24
N ALA A 175 -34.40 -4.65 -3.19
CA ALA A 175 -35.46 -4.68 -2.21
C ALA A 175 -36.85 -4.39 -2.82
N GLN A 176 -36.93 -3.39 -3.70
CA GLN A 176 -38.17 -3.03 -4.40
C GLN A 176 -38.62 -4.13 -5.36
N MET A 177 -37.65 -4.75 -6.05
CA MET A 177 -37.92 -5.92 -6.91
C MET A 177 -38.52 -7.07 -6.10
N MET A 178 -37.93 -7.44 -4.96
CA MET A 178 -38.40 -8.54 -4.12
C MET A 178 -39.79 -8.31 -3.52
N HIS A 179 -40.20 -7.06 -3.35
CA HIS A 179 -41.59 -6.74 -2.86
C HIS A 179 -42.65 -6.77 -3.95
N ARG A 180 -42.29 -6.96 -5.23
CA ARG A 180 -43.30 -7.11 -6.30
C ARG A 180 -43.92 -8.52 -6.28
N PRO A 181 -45.24 -8.65 -6.33
CA PRO A 181 -45.86 -9.95 -6.47
C PRO A 181 -45.38 -10.68 -7.73
N ALA A 182 -45.05 -11.95 -7.62
CA ALA A 182 -44.66 -12.81 -8.73
C ALA A 182 -43.45 -12.30 -9.56
N TRP A 183 -42.48 -11.59 -8.90
CA TRP A 183 -41.29 -11.07 -9.56
C TRP A 183 -40.51 -12.14 -10.37
N LEU A 184 -40.54 -13.40 -9.94
CA LEU A 184 -39.90 -14.52 -10.63
C LEU A 184 -40.43 -14.75 -12.07
N HIS A 185 -41.67 -14.35 -12.35
CA HIS A 185 -42.25 -14.48 -13.70
C HIS A 185 -41.73 -13.41 -14.67
N HIS A 186 -41.11 -12.34 -14.16
CA HIS A 186 -40.53 -11.29 -14.97
C HIS A 186 -39.04 -11.49 -15.24
N VAL A 187 -38.44 -12.57 -14.74
CA VAL A 187 -37.02 -12.88 -14.95
C VAL A 187 -36.75 -13.25 -16.42
N SER A 188 -35.85 -12.50 -17.06
CA SER A 188 -35.35 -12.84 -18.39
C SER A 188 -34.20 -13.83 -18.30
N TRP A 189 -34.43 -15.10 -18.65
CA TRP A 189 -33.39 -16.12 -18.64
C TRP A 189 -32.22 -15.80 -19.59
N GLY A 190 -32.47 -15.11 -20.70
CA GLY A 190 -31.42 -14.60 -21.58
C GLY A 190 -30.50 -13.60 -20.87
N ALA A 191 -31.07 -12.68 -20.10
CA ALA A 191 -30.32 -11.73 -19.26
C ALA A 191 -29.50 -12.44 -18.20
N VAL A 192 -30.12 -13.40 -17.46
CA VAL A 192 -29.43 -14.20 -16.42
C VAL A 192 -28.22 -14.92 -16.99
N VAL A 193 -28.37 -15.59 -18.14
CA VAL A 193 -27.24 -16.29 -18.77
C VAL A 193 -26.17 -15.33 -19.22
N CYS A 194 -26.53 -14.15 -19.74
CA CYS A 194 -25.57 -13.10 -20.10
C CYS A 194 -24.77 -12.61 -18.90
N GLY A 195 -25.44 -12.23 -17.82
CA GLY A 195 -24.80 -11.70 -16.61
C GLY A 195 -23.92 -12.74 -15.90
N LEU A 196 -24.48 -13.92 -15.61
CA LEU A 196 -23.75 -15.02 -14.97
C LEU A 196 -22.64 -15.58 -15.85
N GLY A 197 -22.83 -15.61 -17.17
CA GLY A 197 -21.80 -16.03 -18.13
C GLY A 197 -20.56 -15.14 -18.03
N VAL A 198 -20.72 -13.82 -18.08
CA VAL A 198 -19.57 -12.90 -17.90
C VAL A 198 -18.96 -13.04 -16.51
N ALA A 199 -19.77 -13.11 -15.45
CA ALA A 199 -19.29 -13.31 -14.09
C ALA A 199 -18.46 -14.60 -13.97
N PHE A 200 -18.91 -15.69 -14.58
CA PHE A 200 -18.19 -16.96 -14.66
C PHE A 200 -16.84 -16.82 -15.36
N PHE A 201 -16.78 -16.19 -16.55
CA PHE A 201 -15.51 -15.96 -17.26
C PHE A 201 -14.52 -15.15 -16.41
N VAL A 202 -14.97 -14.06 -15.80
CA VAL A 202 -14.13 -13.16 -15.00
C VAL A 202 -13.63 -13.82 -13.71
N THR A 203 -14.41 -14.71 -13.12
CA THR A 203 -14.02 -15.41 -11.88
C THR A 203 -13.15 -16.63 -12.16
N SER A 204 -13.50 -17.45 -13.14
CA SER A 204 -12.79 -18.70 -13.47
C SER A 204 -11.41 -18.45 -14.09
N LEU A 205 -11.29 -17.43 -14.92
CA LEU A 205 -10.02 -17.09 -15.57
C LEU A 205 -9.16 -16.12 -14.76
N ARG A 206 -9.52 -15.83 -13.51
CA ARG A 206 -8.79 -14.92 -12.61
C ARG A 206 -7.33 -15.30 -12.41
N SER A 207 -7.01 -16.60 -12.43
CA SER A 207 -5.64 -17.11 -12.24
C SER A 207 -4.70 -16.72 -13.39
N TYR A 208 -5.24 -16.46 -14.57
CA TYR A 208 -4.49 -16.07 -15.75
C TYR A 208 -4.35 -14.55 -15.84
N LYS A 209 -3.40 -14.00 -15.08
CA LYS A 209 -3.23 -12.53 -14.88
C LYS A 209 -3.08 -11.71 -16.17
N ARG A 210 -2.57 -12.32 -17.26
CA ARG A 210 -2.39 -11.67 -18.57
C ARG A 210 -3.57 -11.85 -19.52
N PHE A 211 -4.56 -12.67 -19.14
CA PHE A 211 -5.70 -12.96 -20.01
C PHE A 211 -6.82 -11.94 -19.76
N PRO A 212 -7.33 -11.24 -20.78
CA PRO A 212 -8.36 -10.21 -20.65
C PRO A 212 -9.75 -10.84 -20.48
N ALA A 213 -9.97 -11.56 -19.39
CA ALA A 213 -11.18 -12.37 -19.14
C ALA A 213 -12.48 -11.56 -19.27
N ALA A 214 -12.49 -10.28 -18.89
CA ALA A 214 -13.67 -9.42 -18.96
C ALA A 214 -14.10 -9.17 -20.44
N ILE A 215 -13.14 -8.83 -21.31
CA ILE A 215 -13.47 -8.55 -22.72
C ILE A 215 -13.80 -9.83 -23.48
N VAL A 216 -13.09 -10.93 -23.17
CA VAL A 216 -13.37 -12.23 -23.82
C VAL A 216 -14.73 -12.75 -23.37
N GLY A 217 -15.03 -12.71 -22.07
CA GLY A 217 -16.35 -13.09 -21.54
C GLY A 217 -17.46 -12.25 -22.14
N LEU A 218 -17.27 -10.94 -22.20
CA LEU A 218 -18.26 -10.02 -22.79
C LEU A 218 -18.47 -10.28 -24.27
N ALA A 219 -17.39 -10.45 -25.05
CA ALA A 219 -17.48 -10.74 -26.49
C ALA A 219 -18.15 -12.09 -26.75
N THR A 220 -17.78 -13.13 -25.99
CA THR A 220 -18.37 -14.47 -26.12
C THR A 220 -19.88 -14.45 -25.81
N VAL A 221 -20.27 -13.83 -24.70
CA VAL A 221 -21.67 -13.75 -24.30
C VAL A 221 -22.48 -12.92 -25.27
N THR A 222 -21.93 -11.78 -25.73
CA THR A 222 -22.57 -10.94 -26.76
C THR A 222 -22.77 -11.71 -28.07
N PHE A 223 -21.73 -12.45 -28.51
CA PHE A 223 -21.83 -13.27 -29.72
C PHE A 223 -22.92 -14.34 -29.59
N ILE A 224 -22.98 -15.05 -28.45
CA ILE A 224 -24.00 -16.07 -28.18
C ILE A 224 -25.40 -15.44 -28.18
N ALA A 225 -25.59 -14.31 -27.51
CA ALA A 225 -26.87 -13.61 -27.43
C ALA A 225 -27.36 -13.17 -28.82
N LEU A 226 -26.46 -12.68 -29.67
CA LEU A 226 -26.78 -12.29 -31.06
C LEU A 226 -27.07 -13.53 -31.93
N TYR A 227 -26.28 -14.58 -31.81
CA TYR A 227 -26.44 -15.79 -32.59
C TYR A 227 -27.76 -16.50 -32.27
N LEU A 228 -28.11 -16.58 -30.98
CA LEU A 228 -29.35 -17.21 -30.53
C LEU A 228 -30.55 -16.23 -30.59
N LYS A 229 -30.33 -14.99 -31.02
CA LYS A 229 -31.34 -13.94 -31.12
C LYS A 229 -32.13 -13.73 -29.80
N TRP A 230 -31.41 -13.75 -28.67
CA TRP A 230 -32.03 -13.50 -27.37
C TRP A 230 -32.60 -12.07 -27.32
N ASP A 231 -33.82 -11.95 -26.82
CA ASP A 231 -34.45 -10.67 -26.53
C ASP A 231 -33.91 -10.15 -25.19
N VAL A 232 -32.81 -9.43 -25.26
CA VAL A 232 -32.14 -8.82 -24.10
C VAL A 232 -31.86 -7.36 -24.39
N GLU A 233 -32.00 -6.54 -23.36
CA GLU A 233 -31.70 -5.12 -23.46
C GLU A 233 -30.21 -4.92 -23.74
N LYS A 234 -29.90 -4.04 -24.72
CA LYS A 234 -28.55 -3.74 -25.18
C LYS A 234 -28.11 -2.33 -24.78
N VAL A 235 -26.81 -2.08 -24.78
CA VAL A 235 -26.22 -0.76 -24.54
C VAL A 235 -26.82 0.32 -25.45
N GLY A 236 -27.20 -0.06 -26.68
CA GLY A 236 -27.77 0.85 -27.64
C GLY A 236 -26.74 1.75 -28.33
N ALA A 237 -27.18 2.84 -28.91
CA ALA A 237 -26.33 3.68 -29.75
C ALA A 237 -25.14 4.28 -28.99
N VAL A 238 -23.92 3.86 -29.36
CA VAL A 238 -22.66 4.47 -28.94
C VAL A 238 -22.17 5.36 -30.08
N PRO A 239 -22.12 6.72 -29.87
CA PRO A 239 -21.64 7.61 -30.91
C PRO A 239 -20.20 7.28 -31.31
N SER A 240 -19.91 7.24 -32.61
CA SER A 240 -18.56 7.07 -33.16
C SER A 240 -17.77 8.38 -33.23
N LYS A 241 -18.29 9.45 -32.64
CA LYS A 241 -17.67 10.78 -32.58
C LYS A 241 -17.54 11.21 -31.14
N LEU A 242 -16.43 11.88 -30.82
CA LEU A 242 -16.25 12.48 -29.51
C LEU A 242 -17.21 13.68 -29.31
N PRO A 243 -17.67 13.90 -28.09
CA PRO A 243 -18.39 15.13 -27.76
C PRO A 243 -17.54 16.37 -28.10
N ARG A 244 -18.19 17.47 -28.46
CA ARG A 244 -17.51 18.74 -28.68
C ARG A 244 -16.96 19.26 -27.35
N ILE A 245 -15.75 19.82 -27.39
CA ILE A 245 -15.17 20.51 -26.25
C ILE A 245 -15.99 21.74 -25.94
N GLY A 246 -16.48 21.86 -24.73
CA GLY A 246 -17.30 22.99 -24.29
C GLY A 246 -17.42 23.04 -22.77
N LEU A 247 -17.77 24.19 -22.26
CA LEU A 247 -18.10 24.31 -20.83
C LEU A 247 -19.45 23.63 -20.58
N PRO A 248 -19.55 22.76 -19.57
CA PRO A 248 -20.83 22.17 -19.19
C PRO A 248 -21.80 23.27 -18.69
N VAL A 249 -23.04 23.12 -19.03
CA VAL A 249 -24.08 24.03 -18.55
C VAL A 249 -24.32 23.76 -17.07
N LEU A 250 -24.06 24.75 -16.24
CA LEU A 250 -24.36 24.67 -14.81
C LEU A 250 -25.87 24.83 -14.59
N PRO A 251 -26.48 24.08 -13.66
CA PRO A 251 -27.88 24.30 -13.29
C PRO A 251 -28.02 25.69 -12.65
N ASP A 252 -28.87 26.55 -13.23
CA ASP A 252 -28.95 27.99 -12.94
C ASP A 252 -28.97 28.32 -11.43
N GLU A 253 -30.06 28.02 -10.74
CA GLU A 253 -30.22 28.37 -9.31
C GLU A 253 -29.62 27.34 -8.35
N ARG A 254 -29.18 26.15 -8.83
CA ARG A 254 -28.72 25.03 -8.01
C ARG A 254 -27.21 24.78 -8.08
N TRP A 255 -26.44 25.72 -8.61
CA TRP A 255 -25.00 25.58 -8.77
C TRP A 255 -24.28 25.37 -7.43
N LEU A 256 -24.74 26.03 -6.34
CA LEU A 256 -24.15 25.87 -5.01
C LEU A 256 -24.40 24.47 -4.45
N ASP A 257 -25.60 23.93 -4.64
CA ASP A 257 -25.95 22.55 -4.25
C ASP A 257 -25.07 21.55 -5.00
N LEU A 258 -24.85 21.72 -6.29
CA LEU A 258 -23.96 20.91 -7.08
C LEU A 258 -22.51 20.94 -6.52
N ILE A 259 -21.98 22.15 -6.24
CA ILE A 259 -20.62 22.30 -5.69
C ILE A 259 -20.52 21.60 -4.32
N VAL A 260 -21.47 21.82 -3.40
CA VAL A 260 -21.48 21.20 -2.07
C VAL A 260 -21.46 19.67 -2.16
N ARG A 261 -22.26 19.09 -3.06
CA ARG A 261 -22.29 17.63 -3.28
C ARG A 261 -21.03 17.10 -3.97
N THR A 262 -20.34 17.96 -4.70
CA THR A 262 -19.12 17.58 -5.43
C THR A 262 -17.87 17.59 -4.54
N VAL A 263 -17.82 18.41 -3.47
CA VAL A 263 -16.66 18.48 -2.57
C VAL A 263 -16.26 17.11 -1.97
N PRO A 264 -17.19 16.31 -1.41
CA PRO A 264 -16.85 14.97 -0.91
C PRO A 264 -16.36 14.04 -1.99
N LEU A 265 -16.96 14.12 -3.19
CA LEU A 265 -16.55 13.33 -4.34
C LEU A 265 -15.12 13.70 -4.77
N ALA A 266 -14.76 14.99 -4.73
CA ALA A 266 -13.40 15.46 -5.00
C ALA A 266 -12.38 14.93 -3.97
N LEU A 267 -12.74 14.96 -2.69
CA LEU A 267 -11.88 14.42 -1.62
C LEU A 267 -11.68 12.91 -1.78
N LEU A 268 -12.77 12.18 -2.04
CA LEU A 268 -12.72 10.74 -2.26
C LEU A 268 -11.87 10.37 -3.47
N ALA A 269 -12.10 11.02 -4.63
CA ALA A 269 -11.31 10.79 -5.85
C ALA A 269 -9.82 11.10 -5.63
N SER A 270 -9.52 12.11 -4.80
CA SER A 270 -8.15 12.48 -4.44
C SER A 270 -7.48 11.41 -3.58
N VAL A 271 -8.19 10.95 -2.54
CA VAL A 271 -7.69 9.89 -1.64
C VAL A 271 -7.49 8.58 -2.40
N GLU A 272 -8.48 8.16 -3.21
CA GLU A 272 -8.40 6.95 -4.02
C GLU A 272 -7.21 6.99 -4.99
N SER A 273 -7.00 8.12 -5.67
CA SER A 273 -5.86 8.31 -6.58
C SER A 273 -4.51 8.17 -5.85
N LEU A 274 -4.37 8.80 -4.69
CA LEU A 274 -3.13 8.74 -3.92
C LEU A 274 -2.87 7.36 -3.30
N LEU A 275 -3.92 6.64 -2.88
CA LEU A 275 -3.80 5.26 -2.40
C LEU A 275 -3.44 4.32 -3.55
N SER A 276 -4.05 4.50 -4.73
CA SER A 276 -3.72 3.75 -5.94
C SER A 276 -2.26 3.93 -6.34
N ALA A 277 -1.77 5.17 -6.39
CA ALA A 277 -0.38 5.48 -6.70
C ALA A 277 0.60 4.79 -5.74
N ARG A 278 0.32 4.84 -4.42
CA ARG A 278 1.14 4.15 -3.40
C ARG A 278 1.11 2.64 -3.55
N ALA A 279 -0.05 2.07 -3.87
CA ALA A 279 -0.18 0.63 -4.08
C ALA A 279 0.67 0.17 -5.26
N VAL A 280 0.67 0.94 -6.35
CA VAL A 280 1.49 0.66 -7.53
C VAL A 280 2.97 0.79 -7.24
N ASP A 281 3.41 1.83 -6.54
CA ASP A 281 4.80 2.00 -6.13
C ASP A 281 5.32 0.78 -5.36
N ARG A 282 4.50 0.22 -4.45
CA ARG A 282 4.82 -1.00 -3.69
C ARG A 282 4.87 -2.25 -4.59
N MET A 283 3.99 -2.35 -5.60
CA MET A 283 3.95 -3.50 -6.51
C MET A 283 5.18 -3.62 -7.40
N VAL A 284 5.83 -2.49 -7.72
CA VAL A 284 7.00 -2.43 -8.61
C VAL A 284 8.31 -2.15 -7.88
N ASP A 285 8.27 -2.09 -6.56
CA ASP A 285 9.41 -1.72 -5.71
C ASP A 285 10.10 -0.45 -6.25
N ALA A 286 9.31 0.61 -6.38
CA ALA A 286 9.72 1.83 -7.04
C ALA A 286 10.87 2.51 -6.30
N LYS A 287 12.03 2.63 -6.95
CA LYS A 287 13.20 3.35 -6.40
C LYS A 287 12.89 4.82 -6.09
N THR A 288 12.04 5.43 -6.90
CA THR A 288 11.52 6.79 -6.71
C THR A 288 9.99 6.72 -6.60
N PRO A 289 9.41 6.83 -5.39
CA PRO A 289 7.96 6.81 -5.22
C PRO A 289 7.32 8.04 -5.87
N HIS A 290 6.02 7.93 -6.20
CA HIS A 290 5.27 9.01 -6.80
C HIS A 290 5.27 10.29 -5.92
N ASN A 291 5.18 11.45 -6.57
CA ASN A 291 4.93 12.71 -5.87
C ASN A 291 3.42 12.94 -5.72
N PRO A 292 2.87 12.96 -4.50
CA PRO A 292 1.43 13.07 -4.26
C PRO A 292 0.83 14.41 -4.71
N ASP A 293 1.59 15.50 -4.67
CA ASP A 293 1.10 16.81 -5.07
C ASP A 293 1.00 16.94 -6.59
N VAL A 294 2.01 16.41 -7.32
CA VAL A 294 1.98 16.31 -8.79
C VAL A 294 0.88 15.35 -9.25
N GLU A 295 0.66 14.27 -8.49
CA GLU A 295 -0.42 13.33 -8.81
C GLU A 295 -1.78 13.99 -8.73
N LEU A 296 -2.07 14.72 -7.64
CA LEU A 296 -3.32 15.47 -7.50
C LEU A 296 -3.47 16.53 -8.59
N PHE A 297 -2.40 17.24 -8.95
CA PHE A 297 -2.42 18.21 -10.01
C PHE A 297 -2.78 17.57 -11.37
N GLY A 298 -2.15 16.44 -11.70
CA GLY A 298 -2.43 15.69 -12.93
C GLY A 298 -3.84 15.11 -12.97
N GLN A 299 -4.33 14.57 -11.85
CA GLN A 299 -5.71 14.10 -11.71
C GLN A 299 -6.70 15.26 -11.89
N GLY A 300 -6.37 16.44 -11.37
CA GLY A 300 -7.18 17.65 -11.55
C GLY A 300 -7.27 18.08 -13.00
N ILE A 301 -6.15 18.12 -13.73
CA ILE A 301 -6.14 18.39 -15.19
C ILE A 301 -6.98 17.35 -15.94
N ALA A 302 -6.87 16.08 -15.56
CA ALA A 302 -7.64 15.01 -16.16
C ALA A 302 -9.14 15.22 -15.97
N ASN A 303 -9.59 15.53 -14.75
CA ASN A 303 -11.01 15.78 -14.45
C ASN A 303 -11.55 17.03 -15.16
N ILE A 304 -10.76 18.11 -15.27
CA ILE A 304 -11.15 19.28 -16.07
C ILE A 304 -11.32 18.88 -17.54
N GLY A 305 -10.36 18.19 -18.14
CA GLY A 305 -10.44 17.76 -19.53
C GLY A 305 -11.61 16.82 -19.80
N VAL A 306 -11.89 15.90 -18.88
CA VAL A 306 -13.03 14.98 -18.94
C VAL A 306 -14.36 15.77 -18.86
N GLY A 307 -14.47 16.73 -17.93
CA GLY A 307 -15.66 17.56 -17.80
C GLY A 307 -15.94 18.42 -19.04
N LEU A 308 -14.88 19.00 -19.65
CA LEU A 308 -14.98 19.75 -20.91
C LEU A 308 -15.47 18.90 -22.08
N MET A 309 -15.29 17.58 -22.02
CA MET A 309 -15.74 16.63 -23.05
C MET A 309 -16.97 15.83 -22.63
N SER A 310 -17.77 16.35 -21.69
CA SER A 310 -19.01 15.72 -21.22
C SER A 310 -18.83 14.28 -20.71
N GLY A 311 -17.65 13.98 -20.14
CA GLY A 311 -17.37 12.71 -19.49
C GLY A 311 -17.78 12.71 -18.01
N MET A 312 -17.62 11.55 -17.36
CA MET A 312 -17.86 11.39 -15.93
C MET A 312 -16.56 11.51 -15.12
N PRO A 313 -16.63 11.88 -13.81
CA PRO A 313 -15.45 12.02 -12.95
C PRO A 313 -14.54 10.80 -12.96
N VAL A 314 -13.23 11.03 -12.85
CA VAL A 314 -12.20 9.99 -12.85
C VAL A 314 -11.32 10.06 -11.61
N SER A 315 -10.72 8.93 -11.28
CA SER A 315 -9.67 8.78 -10.27
C SER A 315 -8.63 7.76 -10.71
N GLY A 316 -7.52 7.68 -10.00
CA GLY A 316 -6.53 6.62 -10.18
C GLY A 316 -7.06 5.29 -9.64
N VAL A 317 -7.15 4.27 -10.49
CA VAL A 317 -7.79 2.99 -10.17
C VAL A 317 -6.76 1.91 -9.86
N ILE A 318 -6.75 1.39 -8.62
CA ILE A 318 -5.77 0.38 -8.15
C ILE A 318 -5.74 -0.85 -9.07
N VAL A 319 -6.92 -1.39 -9.42
CA VAL A 319 -7.02 -2.63 -10.21
C VAL A 319 -6.38 -2.47 -11.59
N ARG A 320 -6.68 -1.39 -12.30
CA ARG A 320 -6.13 -1.12 -13.64
C ARG A 320 -4.64 -0.81 -13.57
N SER A 321 -4.23 -0.04 -12.57
CA SER A 321 -2.82 0.29 -12.33
C SER A 321 -2.02 -0.97 -11.97
N GLY A 322 -2.61 -1.89 -11.20
CA GLY A 322 -2.04 -3.20 -10.91
C GLY A 322 -1.90 -4.08 -12.16
N VAL A 323 -2.89 -4.05 -13.07
CA VAL A 323 -2.79 -4.74 -14.37
C VAL A 323 -1.66 -4.15 -15.20
N ASN A 324 -1.50 -2.82 -15.25
CA ASN A 324 -0.40 -2.15 -15.93
C ASN A 324 0.97 -2.64 -15.42
N ALA A 325 1.17 -2.60 -14.11
CA ALA A 325 2.39 -3.04 -13.46
C ALA A 325 2.69 -4.54 -13.72
N GLN A 326 1.67 -5.41 -13.57
CA GLN A 326 1.80 -6.86 -13.76
C GLN A 326 2.00 -7.26 -15.23
N SER A 327 1.49 -6.46 -16.18
CA SER A 327 1.68 -6.68 -17.62
C SER A 327 3.02 -6.16 -18.14
N GLY A 328 3.85 -5.61 -17.25
CA GLY A 328 5.21 -5.18 -17.58
C GLY A 328 5.34 -3.73 -17.99
N GLY A 329 4.34 -2.88 -17.74
CA GLY A 329 4.46 -1.43 -17.92
C GLY A 329 5.64 -0.87 -17.13
N LYS A 330 6.42 -0.01 -17.74
CA LYS A 330 7.64 0.57 -17.17
C LYS A 330 7.59 2.08 -17.07
N THR A 331 6.92 2.73 -18.00
CA THR A 331 6.86 4.18 -18.06
C THR A 331 5.40 4.67 -18.12
N ARG A 332 5.22 5.98 -17.97
CA ARG A 332 3.91 6.64 -18.12
C ARG A 332 3.28 6.48 -19.50
N LEU A 333 4.09 6.07 -20.51
CA LEU A 333 3.60 5.83 -21.85
C LEU A 333 2.52 4.73 -21.89
N ALA A 334 2.62 3.70 -21.05
CA ALA A 334 1.59 2.67 -20.95
C ALA A 334 0.22 3.24 -20.56
N SER A 335 0.17 4.19 -19.61
CA SER A 335 -1.06 4.86 -19.19
C SER A 335 -1.61 5.80 -20.27
N VAL A 336 -0.75 6.49 -21.01
CA VAL A 336 -1.16 7.34 -22.14
C VAL A 336 -1.71 6.49 -23.29
N LEU A 337 -0.97 5.45 -23.70
CA LEU A 337 -1.37 4.57 -24.81
C LEU A 337 -2.69 3.84 -24.53
N HIS A 338 -2.93 3.42 -23.28
CA HIS A 338 -4.22 2.83 -22.92
C HIS A 338 -5.39 3.77 -23.23
N GLY A 339 -5.26 5.07 -22.91
CA GLY A 339 -6.26 6.08 -23.25
C GLY A 339 -6.44 6.26 -24.76
N VAL A 340 -5.34 6.21 -25.53
CA VAL A 340 -5.37 6.22 -27.00
C VAL A 340 -6.12 5.01 -27.54
N PHE A 341 -5.89 3.80 -26.98
CA PHE A 341 -6.64 2.60 -27.41
C PHE A 341 -8.13 2.69 -27.09
N LEU A 342 -8.49 3.31 -25.97
CA LEU A 342 -9.92 3.58 -25.68
C LEU A 342 -10.53 4.57 -26.70
N LEU A 343 -9.79 5.61 -27.12
CA LEU A 343 -10.25 6.50 -28.19
C LEU A 343 -10.44 5.74 -29.51
N LEU A 344 -9.50 4.89 -29.88
CA LEU A 344 -9.62 4.05 -31.07
C LEU A 344 -10.84 3.11 -30.97
N ALA A 345 -11.12 2.58 -29.77
CA ALA A 345 -12.32 1.76 -29.57
C ALA A 345 -13.61 2.57 -29.77
N VAL A 346 -13.68 3.84 -29.36
CA VAL A 346 -14.83 4.72 -29.64
C VAL A 346 -15.04 4.89 -31.15
N PHE A 347 -13.97 5.10 -31.92
CA PHE A 347 -14.08 5.35 -33.36
C PHE A 347 -14.42 4.10 -34.16
N TYR A 348 -13.79 2.95 -33.82
CA TYR A 348 -13.85 1.74 -34.64
C TYR A 348 -14.77 0.66 -34.09
N LEU A 349 -15.01 0.59 -32.79
CA LEU A 349 -15.79 -0.47 -32.16
C LEU A 349 -17.19 -0.02 -31.68
N SER A 350 -17.59 1.23 -31.92
CA SER A 350 -18.87 1.77 -31.43
C SER A 350 -20.09 0.93 -31.79
N LYS A 351 -20.13 0.38 -33.03
CA LYS A 351 -21.21 -0.51 -33.50
C LYS A 351 -21.24 -1.84 -32.74
N VAL A 352 -20.07 -2.41 -32.44
CA VAL A 352 -19.95 -3.66 -31.67
C VAL A 352 -20.35 -3.43 -30.22
N LEU A 353 -19.92 -2.31 -29.65
CA LEU A 353 -20.25 -1.93 -28.28
C LEU A 353 -21.76 -1.69 -28.07
N ALA A 354 -22.44 -1.18 -29.11
CA ALA A 354 -23.88 -0.97 -29.10
C ALA A 354 -24.71 -2.27 -28.93
N GLU A 355 -24.16 -3.40 -29.38
CA GLU A 355 -24.80 -4.73 -29.34
C GLU A 355 -24.59 -5.48 -28.01
N VAL A 356 -23.79 -4.92 -27.10
CA VAL A 356 -23.48 -5.58 -25.81
C VAL A 356 -24.73 -5.61 -24.93
N PRO A 357 -25.11 -6.79 -24.37
CA PRO A 357 -26.22 -6.88 -23.45
C PRO A 357 -25.94 -6.11 -22.15
N LEU A 358 -26.89 -5.34 -21.65
CA LEU A 358 -26.76 -4.62 -20.36
C LEU A 358 -26.55 -5.59 -19.20
N ALA A 359 -27.27 -6.69 -19.18
CA ALA A 359 -27.12 -7.75 -18.17
C ALA A 359 -25.68 -8.32 -18.12
N ALA A 360 -24.98 -8.38 -19.26
CA ALA A 360 -23.58 -8.81 -19.32
C ALA A 360 -22.64 -7.80 -18.62
N LEU A 361 -22.90 -6.50 -18.78
CA LEU A 361 -22.18 -5.44 -18.05
C LEU A 361 -22.52 -5.46 -16.56
N ALA A 362 -23.78 -5.68 -16.22
CA ALA A 362 -24.23 -5.79 -14.84
C ALA A 362 -23.57 -6.99 -14.12
N GLY A 363 -23.45 -8.14 -14.80
CA GLY A 363 -22.71 -9.29 -14.28
C GLY A 363 -21.24 -8.98 -13.99
N LEU A 364 -20.59 -8.23 -14.86
CA LEU A 364 -19.23 -7.72 -14.63
C LEU A 364 -19.16 -6.82 -13.39
N LEU A 365 -20.12 -5.89 -13.24
CA LEU A 365 -20.17 -4.98 -12.09
C LEU A 365 -20.52 -5.70 -10.78
N CYS A 366 -21.34 -6.76 -10.82
CA CYS A 366 -21.56 -7.61 -9.65
C CYS A 366 -20.25 -8.23 -9.15
N VAL A 367 -19.39 -8.74 -10.05
CA VAL A 367 -18.07 -9.25 -9.66
C VAL A 367 -17.21 -8.15 -9.05
N VAL A 368 -17.26 -6.93 -9.56
CA VAL A 368 -16.56 -5.76 -8.99
C VAL A 368 -17.14 -5.43 -7.61
N GLY A 369 -18.46 -5.35 -7.47
CA GLY A 369 -19.16 -5.10 -6.21
C GLY A 369 -18.75 -6.09 -5.11
N PHE A 370 -18.77 -7.39 -5.39
CA PHE A 370 -18.31 -8.41 -4.45
C PHE A 370 -16.86 -8.25 -4.02
N ARG A 371 -15.98 -7.77 -4.91
CA ARG A 371 -14.56 -7.52 -4.59
C ARG A 371 -14.34 -6.29 -3.72
N LEU A 372 -15.25 -5.32 -3.74
CA LEU A 372 -15.21 -4.13 -2.91
C LEU A 372 -15.68 -4.39 -1.48
N VAL A 373 -16.37 -5.51 -1.22
CA VAL A 373 -16.85 -5.86 0.12
C VAL A 373 -15.71 -6.46 0.96
N GLU A 374 -15.22 -5.71 1.93
CA GLU A 374 -14.05 -6.04 2.74
C GLU A 374 -14.42 -6.76 4.05
N VAL A 375 -15.08 -7.93 3.96
CA VAL A 375 -15.49 -8.73 5.14
C VAL A 375 -14.32 -9.07 6.05
N LYS A 376 -13.15 -9.38 5.49
CA LYS A 376 -11.96 -9.73 6.28
C LYS A 376 -11.45 -8.56 7.11
N ALA A 377 -11.49 -7.33 6.56
CA ALA A 377 -11.13 -6.13 7.27
C ALA A 377 -12.08 -5.88 8.45
N LEU A 378 -13.40 -5.99 8.22
CA LEU A 378 -14.41 -5.87 9.27
C LEU A 378 -14.19 -6.90 10.39
N LEU A 379 -14.03 -8.18 10.05
CA LEU A 379 -13.82 -9.25 11.05
C LEU A 379 -12.52 -9.04 11.84
N HIS A 380 -11.48 -8.52 11.21
CA HIS A 380 -10.26 -8.15 11.90
C HIS A 380 -10.50 -7.00 12.90
N MET A 381 -11.15 -5.91 12.45
CA MET A 381 -11.46 -4.74 13.30
C MET A 381 -12.39 -5.11 14.48
N VAL A 382 -13.37 -5.98 14.28
CA VAL A 382 -14.26 -6.47 15.37
C VAL A 382 -13.45 -7.15 16.49
N ARG A 383 -12.35 -7.84 16.13
CA ARG A 383 -11.50 -8.57 17.09
C ARG A 383 -10.45 -7.68 17.75
N THR A 384 -9.96 -6.67 17.04
CA THR A 384 -8.83 -5.82 17.48
C THR A 384 -9.29 -4.47 18.02
N GLU A 385 -10.23 -3.81 17.34
CA GLU A 385 -10.61 -2.42 17.61
C GLU A 385 -12.10 -2.19 17.33
N ARG A 386 -12.95 -2.49 18.31
CA ARG A 386 -14.42 -2.47 18.15
C ARG A 386 -14.98 -1.12 17.69
N ILE A 387 -14.34 -0.01 18.05
CA ILE A 387 -14.81 1.34 17.65
C ILE A 387 -14.47 1.61 16.17
N GLU A 388 -13.32 1.13 15.69
CA GLU A 388 -13.00 1.18 14.26
C GLU A 388 -13.98 0.30 13.46
N ALA A 389 -14.38 -0.87 14.00
CA ALA A 389 -15.44 -1.68 13.41
C ALA A 389 -16.79 -0.94 13.39
N ALA A 390 -17.13 -0.18 14.44
CA ALA A 390 -18.33 0.65 14.47
C ALA A 390 -18.26 1.79 13.43
N ALA A 391 -17.12 2.46 13.29
CA ALA A 391 -16.90 3.48 12.25
C ALA A 391 -17.04 2.87 10.84
N PHE A 392 -16.47 1.69 10.60
CA PHE A 392 -16.63 0.93 9.36
C PHE A 392 -18.11 0.66 9.06
N VAL A 393 -18.85 0.05 10.01
CA VAL A 393 -20.26 -0.33 9.82
C VAL A 393 -21.13 0.90 9.62
N PHE A 394 -20.91 1.97 10.39
CA PHE A 394 -21.67 3.22 10.26
C PHE A 394 -21.46 3.86 8.89
N THR A 395 -20.21 3.89 8.41
CA THR A 395 -19.88 4.41 7.06
C THR A 395 -20.49 3.55 5.98
N ALA A 396 -20.40 2.21 6.09
CA ALA A 396 -20.99 1.28 5.13
C ALA A 396 -22.51 1.42 5.08
N ALA A 397 -23.18 1.46 6.23
CA ALA A 397 -24.63 1.61 6.33
C ALA A 397 -25.12 2.94 5.75
N GLY A 398 -24.44 4.05 6.06
CA GLY A 398 -24.74 5.37 5.47
C GLY A 398 -24.57 5.38 3.95
N THR A 399 -23.55 4.67 3.43
CA THR A 399 -23.33 4.53 1.99
C THR A 399 -24.44 3.73 1.31
N VAL A 400 -24.83 2.58 1.89
CA VAL A 400 -25.90 1.73 1.33
C VAL A 400 -27.25 2.43 1.37
N SER A 401 -27.56 3.17 2.44
CA SER A 401 -28.85 3.89 2.59
C SER A 401 -28.94 5.18 1.76
N GLY A 402 -27.91 5.52 1.00
CA GLY A 402 -27.87 6.75 0.19
C GLY A 402 -27.51 8.03 0.96
N HIS A 403 -27.31 7.94 2.29
CA HIS A 403 -26.90 9.06 3.14
C HIS A 403 -25.37 9.13 3.29
N LEU A 404 -24.67 9.16 2.15
CA LEU A 404 -23.22 9.07 2.02
C LEU A 404 -22.46 10.04 2.94
N MET A 405 -22.90 11.30 2.98
CA MET A 405 -22.26 12.33 3.80
C MET A 405 -22.39 12.03 5.29
N THR A 406 -23.58 11.63 5.72
CA THR A 406 -23.83 11.26 7.11
C THR A 406 -22.98 10.04 7.49
N GLY A 407 -22.89 9.04 6.60
CA GLY A 407 -22.06 7.86 6.79
C GLY A 407 -20.56 8.21 6.93
N LEU A 408 -20.03 8.99 5.98
CA LEU A 408 -18.61 9.38 5.96
C LEU A 408 -18.23 10.27 7.15
N VAL A 409 -19.02 11.33 7.40
CA VAL A 409 -18.78 12.28 8.50
C VAL A 409 -18.96 11.57 9.84
N GLY A 410 -20.02 10.77 10.01
CA GLY A 410 -20.24 10.03 11.25
C GLY A 410 -19.15 8.99 11.54
N GLY A 411 -18.68 8.25 10.52
CA GLY A 411 -17.55 7.35 10.64
C GLY A 411 -16.25 8.09 11.05
N LEU A 412 -16.00 9.24 10.43
CA LEU A 412 -14.84 10.08 10.77
C LEU A 412 -14.94 10.64 12.19
N VAL A 413 -16.14 11.06 12.62
CA VAL A 413 -16.38 11.52 14.01
C VAL A 413 -16.14 10.38 15.00
N LEU A 414 -16.69 9.18 14.75
CA LEU A 414 -16.48 8.00 15.59
C LEU A 414 -14.99 7.68 15.73
N HIS A 415 -14.25 7.64 14.63
CA HIS A 415 -12.80 7.45 14.63
C HIS A 415 -12.08 8.55 15.43
N THR A 416 -12.44 9.82 15.21
CA THR A 416 -11.77 10.96 15.85
C THR A 416 -12.04 10.99 17.35
N VAL A 417 -13.29 10.73 17.75
CA VAL A 417 -13.69 10.62 19.16
C VAL A 417 -12.97 9.46 19.84
N HIS A 418 -12.90 8.29 19.20
CA HIS A 418 -12.12 7.15 19.68
C HIS A 418 -10.66 7.52 19.90
N ARG A 419 -10.03 8.14 18.91
CA ARG A 419 -8.64 8.57 18.99
C ARG A 419 -8.42 9.65 20.05
N PHE A 420 -9.42 10.51 20.31
CA PHE A 420 -9.37 11.52 21.35
C PHE A 420 -9.52 10.92 22.75
N ILE A 421 -10.44 9.97 22.95
CA ILE A 421 -10.63 9.25 24.21
C ILE A 421 -9.39 8.41 24.54
N HIS A 422 -8.91 7.61 23.60
CA HIS A 422 -7.68 6.83 23.78
C HIS A 422 -6.40 7.68 23.77
N ARG A 423 -6.45 8.91 23.30
CA ARG A 423 -5.34 9.85 23.47
C ARG A 423 -5.19 10.30 24.92
N HIS A 424 -6.28 10.33 25.69
CA HIS A 424 -6.22 10.56 27.14
C HIS A 424 -5.81 9.30 27.91
N GLU A 425 -6.26 8.13 27.52
CA GLU A 425 -5.77 6.86 28.07
C GLU A 425 -4.32 6.57 27.62
N ASN A 426 -4.00 6.84 26.36
CA ASN A 426 -2.63 6.82 25.84
C ASN A 426 -1.80 8.02 26.31
N ALA A 427 -2.36 9.13 26.77
CA ALA A 427 -1.60 10.18 27.43
C ALA A 427 -1.27 9.81 28.87
N ALA A 428 -2.12 9.05 29.55
CA ALA A 428 -1.76 8.43 30.83
C ALA A 428 -0.76 7.26 30.64
N SER A 429 -0.93 6.44 29.60
CA SER A 429 0.06 5.43 29.21
C SER A 429 1.27 6.04 28.50
N ALA A 430 1.15 7.15 27.76
CA ALA A 430 2.27 7.90 27.20
C ALA A 430 2.96 8.81 28.20
N LEU A 431 2.30 9.21 29.29
CA LEU A 431 2.99 9.74 30.47
C LEU A 431 3.79 8.62 31.16
N SER A 432 3.24 7.42 31.27
CA SER A 432 4.01 6.25 31.74
C SER A 432 5.05 5.78 30.70
N GLU A 433 4.79 5.96 29.39
CA GLU A 433 5.75 5.69 28.32
C GLU A 433 6.71 6.86 28.10
N GLN A 434 6.32 8.08 28.45
CA GLN A 434 7.19 9.25 28.46
C GLN A 434 8.02 9.30 29.75
N GLU A 435 7.49 8.85 30.86
CA GLU A 435 8.26 8.53 32.07
C GLU A 435 9.19 7.33 31.84
N LYS A 436 8.76 6.30 31.08
CA LYS A 436 9.64 5.25 30.59
C LYS A 436 10.63 5.77 29.55
N LYS A 437 10.24 6.65 28.62
CA LYS A 437 11.15 7.29 27.64
C LYS A 437 12.06 8.32 28.30
N GLU A 438 11.61 9.03 29.32
CA GLU A 438 12.46 9.90 30.14
C GLU A 438 13.34 9.07 31.06
N GLY A 439 12.85 7.96 31.61
CA GLY A 439 13.64 6.95 32.29
C GLY A 439 14.70 6.36 31.36
N VAL A 440 14.32 5.94 30.15
CA VAL A 440 15.24 5.47 29.11
C VAL A 440 16.18 6.58 28.64
N ARG A 441 15.70 7.84 28.48
CA ARG A 441 16.57 8.99 28.20
C ARG A 441 17.50 9.33 29.35
N ALA A 442 17.03 9.24 30.58
CA ALA A 442 17.87 9.43 31.78
C ALA A 442 18.89 8.29 31.94
N VAL A 443 18.50 7.06 31.61
CA VAL A 443 19.40 5.89 31.55
C VAL A 443 20.38 6.05 30.37
N LEU A 444 19.91 6.47 29.19
CA LEU A 444 20.77 6.76 28.05
C LEU A 444 21.69 7.96 28.32
N SER A 445 21.22 9.00 29.05
CA SER A 445 22.08 10.13 29.42
C SER A 445 23.09 9.75 30.52
N LYS A 446 22.71 8.87 31.46
CA LYS A 446 23.63 8.26 32.43
C LYS A 446 24.60 7.30 31.75
N ALA A 447 24.15 6.50 30.81
CA ALA A 447 25.01 5.67 29.96
C ALA A 447 25.98 6.53 29.13
N HIS A 448 25.53 7.67 28.57
CA HIS A 448 26.39 8.65 27.92
C HIS A 448 27.40 9.30 28.87
N ALA A 449 27.03 9.55 30.12
CA ALA A 449 27.93 10.10 31.12
C ALA A 449 28.92 9.03 31.66
N SER A 450 28.51 7.78 31.74
CA SER A 450 29.35 6.61 32.07
C SER A 450 30.31 6.21 30.94
N ALA A 451 30.02 6.63 29.71
CA ALA A 451 30.74 6.27 28.47
C ALA A 451 32.20 6.78 28.36
N ARG A 452 32.77 7.37 29.42
CA ARG A 452 34.17 7.76 29.47
C ARG A 452 35.12 6.68 30.02
N LYS A 453 34.62 5.49 30.39
CA LYS A 453 35.45 4.32 30.72
C LYS A 453 35.45 3.35 29.53
N PRO A 454 36.62 2.83 29.11
CA PRO A 454 36.65 1.77 28.09
C PRO A 454 35.85 0.57 28.63
N LEU A 455 34.88 0.09 27.86
CA LEU A 455 34.22 -1.19 28.10
C LEU A 455 35.29 -2.26 28.03
N HIS A 456 35.28 -3.18 29.01
CA HIS A 456 36.33 -4.12 29.36
C HIS A 456 37.03 -4.81 28.16
N GLN A 457 38.33 -5.11 28.35
CA GLN A 457 39.07 -6.06 27.51
C GLN A 457 38.47 -7.47 27.73
N ILE A 458 37.84 -7.99 26.68
CA ILE A 458 37.24 -9.32 26.68
C ILE A 458 38.10 -10.24 25.83
N GLY A 459 38.43 -11.40 26.32
CA GLY A 459 39.02 -12.50 25.56
C GLY A 459 40.50 -12.36 25.23
N GLU A 460 41.38 -12.34 26.22
CA GLU A 460 42.83 -12.48 26.04
C GLU A 460 43.29 -13.95 25.90
N SER A 461 42.40 -14.89 25.51
CA SER A 461 42.87 -16.26 25.32
C SER A 461 43.71 -16.37 24.04
N PRO A 462 44.84 -17.10 24.06
CA PRO A 462 45.63 -17.36 22.86
C PRO A 462 44.83 -18.00 21.71
N GLU A 463 43.80 -18.76 22.03
CA GLU A 463 42.90 -19.41 21.08
C GLU A 463 42.05 -18.40 20.33
N TYR A 464 41.55 -17.35 21.01
CA TYR A 464 40.76 -16.29 20.40
C TYR A 464 41.60 -15.45 19.42
N HIS A 465 42.86 -15.18 19.78
CA HIS A 465 43.81 -14.50 18.89
C HIS A 465 44.17 -15.36 17.67
N ALA A 466 44.29 -16.68 17.82
CA ALA A 466 44.57 -17.59 16.71
C ALA A 466 43.36 -17.68 15.77
N TRP A 467 42.16 -17.74 16.30
CA TRP A 467 40.90 -17.78 15.54
C TRP A 467 40.66 -16.48 14.76
N LEU A 468 40.80 -15.30 15.36
CA LEU A 468 40.71 -14.02 14.67
C LEU A 468 41.73 -13.86 13.55
N ARG A 469 42.97 -14.38 13.73
CA ARG A 469 43.99 -14.42 12.67
C ARG A 469 43.56 -15.26 11.48
N GLN A 470 43.01 -16.44 11.71
CA GLN A 470 42.51 -17.33 10.65
C GLN A 470 41.40 -16.64 9.82
N ILE A 471 40.51 -15.89 10.47
CA ILE A 471 39.44 -15.18 9.77
C ILE A 471 39.97 -14.04 8.92
N ARG A 472 40.98 -13.29 9.37
CA ARG A 472 41.65 -12.27 8.59
C ARG A 472 42.27 -12.78 7.31
N GLU A 473 42.87 -13.97 7.37
CA GLU A 473 43.50 -14.64 6.21
C GLU A 473 42.45 -15.10 5.18
N ARG A 474 41.22 -15.37 5.60
CA ARG A 474 40.10 -15.81 4.72
C ARG A 474 39.34 -14.69 4.02
N GLY A 475 39.47 -13.44 4.46
CA GLY A 475 38.70 -12.29 3.97
C GLY A 475 37.46 -11.99 4.83
N SER A 476 36.71 -10.94 4.45
CA SER A 476 35.60 -10.41 5.24
C SER A 476 34.35 -11.29 5.30
N ARG A 477 34.25 -12.31 4.44
CA ARG A 477 33.11 -13.25 4.41
C ARG A 477 33.59 -14.65 4.12
N ALA A 478 33.28 -15.59 5.01
CA ALA A 478 33.54 -16.99 4.79
C ALA A 478 32.74 -17.54 3.60
N ARG A 479 33.28 -18.53 2.88
CA ARG A 479 32.61 -19.12 1.71
C ARG A 479 31.30 -19.81 2.05
N THR A 480 31.18 -20.34 3.27
CA THR A 480 30.00 -21.04 3.77
C THR A 480 28.94 -20.11 4.39
N ALA A 481 29.24 -18.81 4.53
CA ALA A 481 28.29 -17.86 5.06
C ALA A 481 27.21 -17.50 4.03
N PHE A 482 25.96 -17.68 4.40
CA PHE A 482 24.80 -17.33 3.59
C PHE A 482 24.19 -15.97 3.99
N VAL A 483 23.95 -15.11 3.01
CA VAL A 483 23.24 -13.84 3.18
C VAL A 483 22.10 -13.81 2.20
N HIS A 484 20.87 -13.75 2.72
CA HIS A 484 19.68 -13.67 1.88
C HIS A 484 19.68 -12.40 1.01
N ASN A 485 19.17 -12.49 -0.22
CA ASN A 485 19.18 -11.38 -1.19
C ASN A 485 18.33 -10.16 -0.76
N GLN A 486 17.44 -10.33 0.21
CA GLN A 486 16.64 -9.25 0.83
C GLN A 486 17.24 -8.75 2.15
N ALA A 487 18.39 -9.27 2.57
CA ALA A 487 19.11 -8.75 3.73
C ALA A 487 20.05 -7.62 3.33
N SER A 488 20.24 -6.64 4.23
CA SER A 488 21.17 -5.53 4.04
C SER A 488 22.42 -5.76 4.90
N VAL A 489 23.56 -6.05 4.29
CA VAL A 489 24.86 -6.12 4.97
C VAL A 489 25.73 -5.02 4.38
N ILE A 490 26.00 -3.97 5.17
CA ILE A 490 26.63 -2.72 4.71
C ILE A 490 27.82 -2.38 5.59
N GLY A 491 28.92 -1.93 4.98
CA GLY A 491 30.12 -1.47 5.68
C GLY A 491 31.09 -2.60 6.02
N LYS A 492 31.89 -2.42 7.09
CA LYS A 492 32.94 -3.35 7.50
C LYS A 492 32.35 -4.48 8.38
N VAL A 493 31.72 -5.48 7.76
CA VAL A 493 31.18 -6.65 8.45
C VAL A 493 32.03 -7.87 8.12
N VAL A 494 32.48 -8.57 9.15
CA VAL A 494 33.20 -9.85 9.05
C VAL A 494 32.24 -10.98 9.44
N LEU A 495 32.08 -11.96 8.55
CA LEU A 495 31.22 -13.13 8.75
C LEU A 495 32.05 -14.41 8.84
N GLY A 496 31.83 -15.16 9.89
CA GLY A 496 32.42 -16.49 10.12
C GLY A 496 31.81 -17.59 9.23
N GLU A 497 32.26 -18.83 9.45
CA GLU A 497 31.79 -20.02 8.73
C GLU A 497 30.31 -20.32 9.10
N HIS A 498 29.54 -20.76 8.12
CA HIS A 498 28.14 -21.15 8.29
C HIS A 498 27.23 -20.09 8.95
N VAL A 499 27.62 -18.81 8.90
CA VAL A 499 26.74 -17.72 9.34
C VAL A 499 25.54 -17.64 8.42
N HIS A 500 24.34 -17.55 8.99
CA HIS A 500 23.09 -17.39 8.26
C HIS A 500 22.46 -16.03 8.54
N ILE A 501 22.28 -15.19 7.51
CA ILE A 501 21.57 -13.90 7.60
C ILE A 501 20.29 -14.00 6.77
N ALA A 502 19.14 -14.00 7.46
CA ALA A 502 17.84 -14.22 6.89
C ALA A 502 17.24 -12.95 6.23
N ALA A 503 16.10 -13.11 5.57
CA ALA A 503 15.42 -12.05 4.83
C ALA A 503 15.03 -10.86 5.72
N GLY A 504 15.12 -9.63 5.17
CA GLY A 504 14.72 -8.41 5.87
C GLY A 504 15.64 -7.98 7.02
N SER A 505 16.71 -8.74 7.31
CA SER A 505 17.69 -8.37 8.33
C SER A 505 18.57 -7.21 7.86
N SER A 506 19.02 -6.37 8.79
CA SER A 506 19.84 -5.19 8.52
C SER A 506 21.07 -5.17 9.42
N VAL A 507 22.27 -5.48 8.87
CA VAL A 507 23.56 -5.43 9.55
C VAL A 507 24.36 -4.28 8.98
N ARG A 508 24.46 -3.17 9.74
CA ARG A 508 24.98 -1.90 9.22
C ARG A 508 26.18 -1.38 10.00
N ALA A 509 27.37 -1.65 9.47
CA ALA A 509 28.67 -1.13 9.92
C ALA A 509 29.10 0.07 9.05
N ASP A 510 28.19 0.91 8.62
CA ASP A 510 28.37 2.01 7.66
C ASP A 510 28.94 3.29 8.29
N GLU A 511 28.94 3.42 9.62
CA GLU A 511 29.57 4.53 10.33
C GLU A 511 31.09 4.36 10.56
N GLY A 512 31.69 3.35 9.95
CA GLY A 512 33.15 3.17 9.90
C GLY A 512 33.74 2.26 10.96
N SER A 513 32.97 1.78 11.94
CA SER A 513 33.41 0.82 12.97
C SER A 513 33.07 -0.62 12.56
N PRO A 514 34.00 -1.60 12.70
CA PRO A 514 33.78 -2.94 12.20
C PRO A 514 32.83 -3.75 13.09
N PHE A 515 32.07 -4.66 12.44
CA PHE A 515 31.25 -5.71 13.10
C PHE A 515 31.84 -7.07 12.84
N PHE A 516 31.71 -7.95 13.81
CA PHE A 516 32.07 -9.35 13.71
C PHE A 516 30.89 -10.23 14.07
N ILE A 517 30.62 -11.26 13.26
CA ILE A 517 29.62 -12.31 13.51
C ILE A 517 30.31 -13.65 13.39
N GLY A 518 30.39 -14.37 14.48
CA GLY A 518 31.13 -15.62 14.62
C GLY A 518 30.48 -16.84 13.98
N ASP A 519 31.23 -17.92 13.87
CA ASP A 519 30.85 -19.14 13.18
C ASP A 519 29.53 -19.73 13.70
N ASN A 520 28.75 -20.32 12.81
CA ASN A 520 27.45 -20.94 13.05
C ASN A 520 26.37 -20.00 13.63
N SER A 521 26.64 -18.71 13.73
CA SER A 521 25.64 -17.77 14.26
C SER A 521 24.57 -17.45 13.23
N ASN A 522 23.35 -17.20 13.70
CA ASN A 522 22.22 -16.89 12.83
C ASN A 522 21.54 -15.57 13.19
N ILE A 523 21.25 -14.79 12.17
CA ILE A 523 20.57 -13.52 12.23
C ILE A 523 19.23 -13.71 11.50
N GLN A 524 18.15 -13.93 12.27
CA GLN A 524 16.84 -14.28 11.73
C GLN A 524 16.12 -13.06 11.14
N ASP A 525 14.94 -13.29 10.51
CA ASP A 525 14.22 -12.26 9.76
C ASP A 525 13.96 -10.99 10.58
N GLY A 526 14.19 -9.83 9.98
CA GLY A 526 13.90 -8.52 10.57
C GLY A 526 14.87 -8.05 11.66
N VAL A 527 15.92 -8.82 11.99
CA VAL A 527 16.93 -8.42 12.99
C VAL A 527 17.69 -7.20 12.51
N VAL A 528 17.90 -6.22 13.40
CA VAL A 528 18.70 -5.02 13.14
C VAL A 528 19.93 -5.00 14.02
N ILE A 529 21.11 -4.92 13.38
CA ILE A 529 22.41 -4.72 14.04
C ILE A 529 22.98 -3.39 13.54
N HIS A 530 23.20 -2.44 14.45
CA HIS A 530 23.73 -1.12 14.15
C HIS A 530 24.64 -0.62 15.28
N ALA A 531 25.51 0.34 15.03
CA ALA A 531 26.32 0.99 16.06
C ALA A 531 26.71 2.41 15.65
N LEU A 532 26.88 3.29 16.64
CA LEU A 532 27.39 4.63 16.43
C LEU A 532 28.92 4.62 16.21
N LYS A 533 29.39 5.61 15.50
CA LYS A 533 30.81 5.88 15.29
C LYS A 533 31.52 6.14 16.62
N ASP A 534 32.78 5.72 16.71
CA ASP A 534 33.72 6.02 17.80
C ASP A 534 33.47 5.30 19.16
N ARG A 535 32.49 4.38 19.26
CA ARG A 535 32.28 3.54 20.44
C ARG A 535 32.53 2.07 20.10
N LYS A 536 33.33 1.39 20.94
CA LYS A 536 33.85 0.06 20.61
C LYS A 536 33.97 -0.84 21.84
N VAL A 537 33.91 -2.14 21.62
CA VAL A 537 34.38 -3.17 22.54
C VAL A 537 35.72 -3.70 22.03
N VAL A 538 36.61 -4.05 22.92
CA VAL A 538 37.91 -4.64 22.58
C VAL A 538 37.86 -6.14 22.79
N VAL A 539 38.03 -6.90 21.70
CA VAL A 539 38.02 -8.37 21.76
C VAL A 539 39.24 -8.89 21.05
N GLY A 540 40.04 -9.68 21.77
CA GLY A 540 41.30 -10.21 21.26
C GLY A 540 42.29 -9.13 20.83
N GLY A 541 42.30 -8.00 21.53
CA GLY A 541 43.14 -6.85 21.22
C GLY A 541 42.69 -6.01 20.01
N GLU A 542 41.51 -6.26 19.50
CA GLU A 542 40.94 -5.54 18.35
C GLU A 542 39.65 -4.79 18.71
N ASP A 543 39.46 -3.65 18.04
CA ASP A 543 38.31 -2.77 18.22
C ASP A 543 37.12 -3.19 17.35
N TRP A 544 35.97 -3.49 17.98
CA TRP A 544 34.72 -3.83 17.31
C TRP A 544 33.58 -2.93 17.81
N ALA A 545 32.72 -2.48 16.93
CA ALA A 545 31.51 -1.77 17.37
C ALA A 545 30.42 -2.77 17.80
N VAL A 546 30.33 -3.90 17.14
CA VAL A 546 29.51 -5.06 17.57
C VAL A 546 30.34 -6.31 17.36
N PHE A 547 30.44 -7.11 18.39
CA PHE A 547 31.07 -8.43 18.34
C PHE A 547 30.06 -9.49 18.76
N VAL A 548 29.82 -10.44 17.89
CA VAL A 548 28.95 -11.60 18.12
C VAL A 548 29.82 -12.85 18.08
N GLY A 549 29.79 -13.63 19.13
CA GLY A 549 30.51 -14.88 19.27
C GLY A 549 30.00 -15.98 18.33
N ARG A 550 30.39 -17.21 18.60
CA ARG A 550 30.01 -18.42 17.86
C ARG A 550 28.70 -18.99 18.38
N ASN A 551 27.95 -19.67 17.52
CA ASN A 551 26.69 -20.36 17.85
C ASN A 551 25.65 -19.40 18.48
N VAL A 552 25.65 -18.14 18.10
CA VAL A 552 24.71 -17.14 18.61
C VAL A 552 23.47 -17.09 17.72
N SER A 553 22.30 -17.22 18.34
CA SER A 553 21.03 -17.05 17.66
C SER A 553 20.40 -15.70 17.99
N MET A 554 20.14 -14.86 16.99
CA MET A 554 19.33 -13.64 17.11
C MET A 554 17.98 -13.90 16.46
N ALA A 555 16.94 -14.02 17.29
CA ALA A 555 15.61 -14.35 16.86
C ALA A 555 14.90 -13.14 16.19
N HIS A 556 13.79 -13.42 15.49
CA HIS A 556 13.09 -12.43 14.65
C HIS A 556 12.85 -11.10 15.35
N ASP A 557 13.08 -10.00 14.61
CA ASP A 557 12.90 -8.61 15.03
C ASP A 557 13.76 -8.19 16.24
N ALA A 558 14.79 -8.93 16.63
CA ALA A 558 15.70 -8.48 17.68
C ALA A 558 16.52 -7.26 17.23
N LEU A 559 16.87 -6.39 18.18
CA LEU A 559 17.68 -5.19 17.96
C LEU A 559 18.97 -5.25 18.78
N VAL A 560 20.12 -5.21 18.11
CA VAL A 560 21.43 -5.06 18.74
C VAL A 560 22.04 -3.73 18.33
N HIS A 561 22.29 -2.85 19.29
CA HIS A 561 22.86 -1.54 19.02
C HIS A 561 24.15 -1.33 19.84
N GLY A 562 25.25 -1.34 19.12
CA GLY A 562 26.59 -1.25 19.73
C GLY A 562 26.91 0.10 20.40
N PRO A 563 28.01 0.13 21.21
CA PRO A 563 28.99 -0.97 21.32
C PRO A 563 28.44 -2.19 22.09
N CYS A 564 28.49 -3.36 21.48
CA CYS A 564 27.99 -4.59 22.10
C CYS A 564 28.95 -5.75 21.91
N TYR A 565 29.06 -6.55 22.95
CA TYR A 565 29.61 -7.89 22.88
C TYR A 565 28.52 -8.91 23.23
N ILE A 566 28.42 -9.97 22.44
CA ILE A 566 27.53 -11.10 22.70
C ILE A 566 28.37 -12.35 22.62
N GLY A 567 28.51 -13.03 23.76
CA GLY A 567 29.35 -14.20 23.92
C GLY A 567 28.82 -15.44 23.20
N ASP A 568 29.68 -16.46 23.11
CA ASP A 568 29.38 -17.72 22.44
C ASP A 568 28.15 -18.41 23.05
N ASP A 569 27.44 -19.22 22.23
CA ASP A 569 26.31 -20.07 22.64
C ASP A 569 25.14 -19.28 23.28
N THR A 570 24.96 -18.00 22.90
CA THR A 570 23.97 -17.12 23.48
C THR A 570 22.75 -16.97 22.55
N PHE A 571 21.54 -17.01 23.16
CA PHE A 571 20.29 -16.75 22.47
C PHE A 571 19.77 -15.33 22.78
N VAL A 572 19.50 -14.56 21.74
CA VAL A 572 18.81 -13.25 21.82
C VAL A 572 17.39 -13.41 21.29
N GLY A 573 16.41 -13.35 22.18
CA GLY A 573 15.02 -13.69 21.92
C GLY A 573 14.29 -12.74 20.98
N PHE A 574 13.11 -13.16 20.53
CA PHE A 574 12.23 -12.39 19.65
C PHE A 574 11.98 -10.98 20.21
N LYS A 575 12.21 -9.95 19.38
CA LYS A 575 12.02 -8.53 19.75
C LYS A 575 12.80 -8.08 20.98
N ALA A 576 13.83 -8.82 21.39
CA ALA A 576 14.71 -8.38 22.45
C ALA A 576 15.60 -7.22 21.98
N VAL A 577 15.99 -6.35 22.91
CA VAL A 577 16.88 -5.21 22.66
C VAL A 577 18.13 -5.35 23.51
N VAL A 578 19.30 -5.32 22.85
CA VAL A 578 20.61 -5.25 23.50
C VAL A 578 21.29 -3.97 23.05
N HIS A 579 21.53 -3.06 23.96
CA HIS A 579 22.10 -1.74 23.66
C HIS A 579 23.25 -1.42 24.60
N ASP A 580 24.40 -1.04 24.04
CA ASP A 580 25.58 -0.58 24.81
C ASP A 580 25.95 -1.53 25.96
N SER A 581 25.97 -2.84 25.69
CA SER A 581 26.06 -3.88 26.71
C SER A 581 27.00 -5.01 26.34
N VAL A 582 27.51 -5.66 27.37
CA VAL A 582 28.29 -6.90 27.28
C VAL A 582 27.40 -8.04 27.75
N VAL A 583 27.15 -9.03 26.90
CA VAL A 583 26.44 -10.26 27.25
C VAL A 583 27.43 -11.41 27.19
N GLY A 584 27.58 -12.09 28.31
CA GLY A 584 28.46 -13.25 28.42
C GLY A 584 28.03 -14.42 27.56
N SER A 585 28.81 -15.51 27.63
CA SER A 585 28.53 -16.75 26.91
C SER A 585 27.45 -17.57 27.61
N HIS A 586 26.78 -18.46 26.83
CA HIS A 586 25.73 -19.36 27.33
C HIS A 586 24.56 -18.61 28.01
N CYS A 587 24.28 -17.37 27.56
CA CYS A 587 23.17 -16.56 28.06
C CYS A 587 21.90 -16.78 27.25
N TYR A 588 20.75 -16.51 27.87
CA TYR A 588 19.46 -16.52 27.20
C TYR A 588 18.74 -15.20 27.50
N ILE A 589 18.63 -14.33 26.48
CA ILE A 589 17.88 -13.09 26.55
C ILE A 589 16.45 -13.37 26.13
N GLY A 590 15.50 -13.22 27.05
CA GLY A 590 14.10 -13.59 26.85
C GLY A 590 13.38 -12.72 25.81
N ILE A 591 12.20 -13.18 25.36
CA ILE A 591 11.35 -12.48 24.38
C ILE A 591 11.02 -11.07 24.89
N GLY A 592 11.28 -10.05 24.05
CA GLY A 592 10.99 -8.65 24.39
C GLY A 592 11.78 -8.09 25.58
N ALA A 593 12.80 -8.79 26.06
CA ALA A 593 13.67 -8.28 27.11
C ALA A 593 14.52 -7.10 26.59
N VAL A 594 14.89 -6.19 27.50
CA VAL A 594 15.67 -4.99 27.19
C VAL A 594 16.92 -4.96 28.08
N VAL A 595 18.10 -5.03 27.49
CA VAL A 595 19.39 -4.99 28.16
C VAL A 595 20.12 -3.71 27.74
N VAL A 596 20.44 -2.83 28.67
CA VAL A 596 21.01 -1.50 28.36
C VAL A 596 22.13 -1.12 29.33
N GLY A 597 23.32 -0.87 28.78
CA GLY A 597 24.44 -0.30 29.52
C GLY A 597 24.99 -1.16 30.65
N VAL A 598 24.81 -2.49 30.57
CA VAL A 598 25.19 -3.44 31.61
C VAL A 598 26.05 -4.57 31.07
N GLU A 599 26.71 -5.27 32.00
CA GLU A 599 27.44 -6.50 31.73
C GLU A 599 26.67 -7.69 32.34
N ILE A 600 26.21 -8.60 31.48
CA ILE A 600 25.54 -9.85 31.88
C ILE A 600 26.61 -10.93 31.99
N PRO A 601 26.83 -11.54 33.17
CA PRO A 601 27.76 -12.65 33.31
C PRO A 601 27.34 -13.91 32.53
N ASP A 602 28.26 -14.80 32.29
CA ASP A 602 28.00 -16.09 31.61
C ASP A 602 26.85 -16.86 32.26
N GLY A 603 26.08 -17.58 31.44
CA GLY A 603 25.05 -18.52 31.88
C GLY A 603 23.83 -17.86 32.54
N ARG A 604 23.57 -16.58 32.30
CA ARG A 604 22.41 -15.87 32.87
C ARG A 604 21.21 -15.86 31.93
N PHE A 605 20.05 -16.04 32.53
CA PHE A 605 18.76 -15.89 31.88
C PHE A 605 18.14 -14.51 32.19
N VAL A 606 17.92 -13.71 31.17
CA VAL A 606 17.11 -12.49 31.26
C VAL A 606 15.66 -12.85 30.99
N PRO A 607 14.75 -12.78 31.96
CA PRO A 607 13.34 -13.17 31.78
C PRO A 607 12.63 -12.37 30.68
N HIS A 608 11.58 -12.96 30.10
CA HIS A 608 10.79 -12.33 29.04
C HIS A 608 10.24 -10.96 29.49
N GLY A 609 10.38 -9.95 28.63
CA GLY A 609 9.90 -8.58 28.89
C GLY A 609 10.63 -7.82 30.01
N ARG A 610 11.65 -8.40 30.64
CA ARG A 610 12.39 -7.75 31.71
C ARG A 610 13.34 -6.69 31.16
N ILE A 611 13.41 -5.55 31.87
CA ILE A 611 14.42 -4.51 31.62
C ILE A 611 15.56 -4.72 32.61
N VAL A 612 16.79 -4.77 32.08
CA VAL A 612 18.05 -4.91 32.85
C VAL A 612 18.95 -3.75 32.45
N ASP A 613 19.07 -2.77 33.32
CA ASP A 613 19.76 -1.50 33.08
C ASP A 613 20.66 -1.09 34.28
N SER A 614 20.84 -1.96 35.24
CA SER A 614 21.63 -1.71 36.45
C SER A 614 22.30 -2.97 36.98
N ALA A 615 23.39 -2.81 37.73
CA ALA A 615 24.10 -3.91 38.38
C ALA A 615 23.19 -4.70 39.33
N ASP A 616 22.28 -4.04 40.03
CA ASP A 616 21.31 -4.68 40.94
C ASP A 616 20.34 -5.57 40.16
N ALA A 617 19.89 -5.13 38.97
CA ALA A 617 19.05 -5.93 38.11
C ALA A 617 19.80 -7.16 37.56
N VAL A 618 21.08 -7.01 37.23
CA VAL A 618 21.95 -8.11 36.79
C VAL A 618 22.17 -9.14 37.92
N ALA A 619 22.41 -8.70 39.15
CA ALA A 619 22.62 -9.59 40.29
C ALA A 619 21.41 -10.51 40.57
N GLN A 620 20.21 -10.09 40.21
CA GLN A 620 18.96 -10.85 40.40
C GLN A 620 18.61 -11.78 39.25
N LEU A 621 19.45 -11.90 38.21
CA LEU A 621 19.17 -12.75 37.07
C LEU A 621 19.35 -14.22 37.44
N PRO A 622 18.38 -15.11 37.12
CA PRO A 622 18.52 -16.53 37.31
C PRO A 622 19.55 -17.14 36.32
N LEU A 623 19.94 -18.35 36.58
CA LEU A 623 20.76 -19.14 35.66
C LEU A 623 19.90 -19.64 34.48
N VAL A 624 20.54 -19.86 33.35
CA VAL A 624 19.96 -20.52 32.17
C VAL A 624 19.66 -21.97 32.51
N SER A 625 18.46 -22.45 32.18
CA SER A 625 18.08 -23.85 32.31
C SER A 625 18.59 -24.70 31.15
N ASP A 626 18.66 -26.02 31.32
CA ASP A 626 19.05 -26.94 30.25
C ASP A 626 18.09 -26.83 29.04
N ALA A 627 16.78 -26.66 29.27
CA ALA A 627 15.83 -26.48 28.21
C ALA A 627 16.09 -25.20 27.34
N HIS A 628 16.60 -24.12 27.94
CA HIS A 628 17.00 -22.93 27.19
C HIS A 628 18.26 -23.17 26.35
N ARG A 629 19.19 -24.01 26.83
CA ARG A 629 20.42 -24.37 26.10
C ARG A 629 20.09 -25.26 24.91
N GLU A 630 19.34 -26.35 25.15
CA GLU A 630 18.85 -27.25 24.10
C GLU A 630 18.11 -26.50 23.01
N PHE A 631 17.21 -25.54 23.38
CA PHE A 631 16.51 -24.71 22.41
C PHE A 631 17.46 -23.89 21.52
N ASN A 632 18.51 -23.28 22.08
CA ASN A 632 19.49 -22.53 21.27
C ASN A 632 20.29 -23.47 20.36
N GLU A 633 20.70 -24.63 20.86
CA GLU A 633 21.42 -25.63 20.07
C GLU A 633 20.60 -26.10 18.87
N ASP A 634 19.32 -26.42 19.05
CA ASP A 634 18.39 -26.78 17.98
C ASP A 634 18.26 -25.67 16.93
N VAL A 635 18.11 -24.40 17.38
CA VAL A 635 18.02 -23.24 16.49
C VAL A 635 19.30 -23.06 15.68
N VAL A 636 20.46 -23.21 16.29
CA VAL A 636 21.76 -23.12 15.61
C VAL A 636 21.92 -24.24 14.58
N GLU A 637 21.57 -25.49 14.94
CA GLU A 637 21.65 -26.62 14.02
C GLU A 637 20.79 -26.45 12.78
N VAL A 638 19.51 -26.04 12.96
CA VAL A 638 18.59 -25.79 11.86
C VAL A 638 19.13 -24.70 10.93
N ASN A 639 19.59 -23.57 11.48
CA ASN A 639 20.07 -22.44 10.67
C ASN A 639 21.40 -22.75 9.98
N ARG A 640 22.30 -23.55 10.58
CA ARG A 640 23.50 -24.06 9.94
C ARG A 640 23.14 -24.94 8.73
N GLY A 641 22.13 -25.81 8.91
CA GLY A 641 21.59 -26.64 7.84
C GLY A 641 21.03 -25.77 6.67
N LEU A 642 20.30 -24.73 6.99
CA LEU A 642 19.77 -23.77 6.00
C LEU A 642 20.90 -23.03 5.27
N ALA A 643 21.91 -22.52 5.97
CA ALA A 643 23.06 -21.86 5.35
C ALA A 643 23.75 -22.79 4.34
N THR A 644 23.89 -24.05 4.67
CA THR A 644 24.49 -25.07 3.79
C THR A 644 23.60 -25.42 2.60
N ALA A 645 22.28 -25.52 2.81
CA ALA A 645 21.31 -25.88 1.77
C ALA A 645 21.15 -24.78 0.72
N TYR A 646 21.19 -23.52 1.13
CA TYR A 646 21.05 -22.36 0.21
C TYR A 646 22.33 -22.06 -0.59
N HIS A 647 23.45 -22.70 -0.30
CA HIS A 647 24.68 -22.64 -1.10
C HIS A 647 24.72 -23.64 -2.27
N ARG A 648 23.76 -24.56 -2.33
CA ARG A 648 23.58 -25.51 -3.44
C ARG A 648 22.65 -24.91 -4.49
#